data_fabceca20e7470a940f48f7e17924b8f
#
_entry.id   fabceca20e7470a940f48f7e17924b8f
#
_cell.length_a   1.000
_cell.length_b   1.000
_cell.length_c   1.000
_cell.angle_alpha   90.00
_cell.angle_beta   90.00
_cell.angle_gamma   90.00
#
_symmetry.space_group_name_H-M   'P 1'
#
loop_
_entity.id
_entity.type
_entity.pdbx_description
1 polymer ?
#
loop_
_entity_poly.entity_id
_entity_poly.type
_entity_poly.pdbx_seq_one_letter_code
_entity_poly.pdbx_strand_id
1 'polypeptide(L)'
;MFKKILIANRGEIACRVIQTAKKMGILTVAVYSDADKEARHVELADEAVHIGAAPSRESYLQADRIIAACKKTGAEAVHPGYGFLSENEAFARQVEEEGIAFIGPKHYSIAAMGDKIASKKLANEAKVNTIPGWNDAIETAERAVEIARDIGYPVMIKASAGGGGKGLRVAFNDKEAFEGFTSCRNEARNSFGDDRVFIEKFVEEPRHIEIQVLGDSHGNVIYLNERECSIQRRHQKVIEEAPSPFISDATRKAMGEQAVALAKAVKYQSAGTVEFVVGKDQSFYFLEMNTRLQVEHPVTECITGLDLVELMIRVAAGEKLPLTQEQVKRDGWAIECRINAEDPFRNFLPSTGRLVKFQPPGETMFASDTQRLNGVRVDTGVYEGGEIPMYYDSMIAKLIVHGKDRQHAIARMREALNGFVIRGISSNIPFQAALLAHPKFVAGDFNTGFIAEHYGKGFHAEDVPHADPSFLVALAAYVHRRYRARASGISGQLEGHGVKVGEQFVVVELGHEGKHVHHPVSVSDFHGKTGASSVTVNGKTYKIDSSLALGSIRVQGIVNDRPFTAQVERGAGKNPLALRVSHDGTQIEAMVLSPLGARLLELMPYKAPPDLSKFLMSPMPGLLVEVSVQPGQQVRAGEKLAVIEAMKMENVLFAAQDGVVGKISANKGESLAVDQIILEFN
;
A
#
# COMPACT_ATOMS: atom_id res chain seq x y z
N MET A 1 -14.59 -14.39 -28.40
CA MET A 1 -13.53 -14.41 -27.32
C MET A 1 -12.18 -14.24 -27.99
N PHE A 2 -11.27 -13.45 -27.39
CA PHE A 2 -9.93 -13.19 -27.91
C PHE A 2 -9.03 -14.43 -27.83
N LYS A 3 -8.12 -14.58 -28.78
CA LYS A 3 -7.07 -15.62 -28.74
C LYS A 3 -5.80 -15.13 -28.06
N LYS A 4 -5.49 -13.84 -28.18
CA LYS A 4 -4.29 -13.22 -27.62
C LYS A 4 -4.60 -11.77 -27.19
N ILE A 5 -4.17 -11.40 -25.98
CA ILE A 5 -4.28 -10.03 -25.45
C ILE A 5 -2.90 -9.50 -25.04
N LEU A 6 -2.70 -8.19 -25.18
CA LEU A 6 -1.54 -7.49 -24.65
C LEU A 6 -1.94 -6.80 -23.33
N ILE A 7 -1.06 -6.89 -22.34
CA ILE A 7 -1.22 -6.21 -21.05
C ILE A 7 -0.35 -4.96 -21.05
N ALA A 8 -0.97 -3.77 -21.18
CA ALA A 8 -0.29 -2.48 -21.23
C ALA A 8 -0.01 -1.94 -19.81
N ASN A 9 0.59 -2.77 -18.98
CA ASN A 9 0.91 -2.45 -17.60
C ASN A 9 2.06 -3.32 -17.09
N ARG A 10 2.44 -3.16 -15.81
CA ARG A 10 3.52 -3.86 -15.13
C ARG A 10 3.13 -4.33 -13.72
N GLY A 11 4.06 -5.03 -13.07
CA GLY A 11 3.93 -5.35 -11.65
C GLY A 11 2.78 -6.29 -11.34
N GLU A 12 2.14 -6.07 -10.18
CA GLU A 12 1.14 -7.00 -9.66
C GLU A 12 -0.12 -7.07 -10.57
N ILE A 13 -0.56 -5.93 -11.12
CA ILE A 13 -1.76 -5.92 -11.97
C ILE A 13 -1.53 -6.64 -13.29
N ALA A 14 -0.34 -6.55 -13.87
CA ALA A 14 -0.02 -7.32 -15.06
C ALA A 14 -0.02 -8.82 -14.75
N CYS A 15 0.58 -9.26 -13.64
CA CYS A 15 0.51 -10.64 -13.18
C CYS A 15 -0.94 -11.11 -12.95
N ARG A 16 -1.75 -10.25 -12.32
CA ARG A 16 -3.18 -10.51 -12.05
C ARG A 16 -3.97 -10.75 -13.34
N VAL A 17 -3.79 -9.89 -14.35
CA VAL A 17 -4.46 -10.03 -15.64
C VAL A 17 -3.99 -11.27 -16.39
N ILE A 18 -2.68 -11.55 -16.39
CA ILE A 18 -2.09 -12.74 -17.02
C ILE A 18 -2.68 -14.02 -16.43
N GLN A 19 -2.84 -14.11 -15.11
CA GLN A 19 -3.42 -15.29 -14.45
C GLN A 19 -4.85 -15.58 -14.93
N THR A 20 -5.70 -14.56 -15.00
CA THR A 20 -7.08 -14.72 -15.49
C THR A 20 -7.12 -15.05 -16.98
N ALA A 21 -6.32 -14.36 -17.80
CA ALA A 21 -6.27 -14.65 -19.24
C ALA A 21 -5.84 -16.10 -19.50
N LYS A 22 -4.82 -16.60 -18.80
CA LYS A 22 -4.37 -18.01 -18.89
C LYS A 22 -5.46 -19.00 -18.47
N LYS A 23 -6.19 -18.71 -17.36
CA LYS A 23 -7.35 -19.52 -16.94
C LYS A 23 -8.42 -19.58 -18.03
N MET A 24 -8.60 -18.49 -18.78
CA MET A 24 -9.56 -18.42 -19.92
C MET A 24 -9.01 -19.05 -21.21
N GLY A 25 -7.76 -19.54 -21.23
CA GLY A 25 -7.12 -20.11 -22.42
C GLY A 25 -6.66 -19.04 -23.42
N ILE A 26 -6.47 -17.80 -22.99
CA ILE A 26 -6.05 -16.66 -23.81
C ILE A 26 -4.55 -16.48 -23.68
N LEU A 27 -3.84 -16.39 -24.82
CA LEU A 27 -2.41 -16.08 -24.86
C LEU A 27 -2.15 -14.63 -24.43
N THR A 28 -1.03 -14.40 -23.77
CA THR A 28 -0.70 -13.12 -23.15
C THR A 28 0.60 -12.53 -23.67
N VAL A 29 0.61 -11.23 -23.94
CA VAL A 29 1.79 -10.45 -24.27
C VAL A 29 2.05 -9.44 -23.18
N ALA A 30 3.19 -9.52 -22.52
CA ALA A 30 3.67 -8.50 -21.60
C ALA A 30 4.46 -7.42 -22.35
N VAL A 31 4.40 -6.19 -21.88
CA VAL A 31 5.32 -5.13 -22.27
C VAL A 31 6.24 -4.80 -21.10
N TYR A 32 7.50 -4.42 -21.37
CA TYR A 32 8.46 -4.11 -20.31
C TYR A 32 9.44 -3.02 -20.70
N SER A 33 9.83 -2.23 -19.71
CA SER A 33 10.95 -1.26 -19.81
C SER A 33 12.29 -1.91 -19.46
N ASP A 34 13.39 -1.18 -19.61
CA ASP A 34 14.71 -1.64 -19.21
C ASP A 34 14.77 -2.12 -17.74
N ALA A 35 14.07 -1.44 -16.83
CA ALA A 35 14.03 -1.79 -15.41
C ALA A 35 13.22 -3.06 -15.10
N ASP A 36 12.30 -3.45 -15.98
CA ASP A 36 11.39 -4.59 -15.77
C ASP A 36 11.77 -5.83 -16.60
N LYS A 37 12.96 -5.86 -17.21
CA LYS A 37 13.40 -6.97 -18.07
C LYS A 37 13.26 -8.35 -17.41
N GLU A 38 13.54 -8.44 -16.11
CA GLU A 38 13.45 -9.66 -15.30
C GLU A 38 12.22 -9.68 -14.38
N ALA A 39 11.24 -8.80 -14.62
CA ALA A 39 10.06 -8.72 -13.77
C ALA A 39 9.14 -9.95 -13.93
N ARG A 40 8.42 -10.30 -12.85
CA ARG A 40 7.57 -11.51 -12.80
C ARG A 40 6.52 -11.55 -13.91
N HIS A 41 5.93 -10.42 -14.28
CA HIS A 41 4.93 -10.38 -15.34
C HIS A 41 5.50 -10.70 -16.72
N VAL A 42 6.79 -10.43 -16.95
CA VAL A 42 7.51 -10.79 -18.17
C VAL A 42 7.74 -12.30 -18.24
N GLU A 43 8.12 -12.91 -17.10
CA GLU A 43 8.29 -14.36 -16.98
C GLU A 43 6.96 -15.12 -17.15
N LEU A 44 5.88 -14.57 -16.59
CA LEU A 44 4.56 -15.21 -16.61
C LEU A 44 3.87 -15.15 -17.97
N ALA A 45 4.13 -14.17 -18.79
CA ALA A 45 3.48 -14.00 -20.09
C ALA A 45 3.97 -15.03 -21.12
N ASP A 46 3.16 -15.29 -22.16
CA ASP A 46 3.53 -16.19 -23.25
C ASP A 46 4.52 -15.53 -24.22
N GLU A 47 4.40 -14.21 -24.41
CA GLU A 47 5.31 -13.37 -25.19
C GLU A 47 5.61 -12.08 -24.40
N ALA A 48 6.77 -11.45 -24.68
CA ALA A 48 7.12 -10.17 -24.08
C ALA A 48 7.78 -9.25 -25.12
N VAL A 49 7.47 -7.94 -25.02
CA VAL A 49 7.99 -6.91 -25.93
C VAL A 49 8.61 -5.77 -25.13
N HIS A 50 9.87 -5.48 -25.40
CA HIS A 50 10.55 -4.31 -24.86
C HIS A 50 10.00 -3.02 -25.47
N ILE A 51 9.66 -2.03 -24.62
CA ILE A 51 9.02 -0.78 -25.03
C ILE A 51 9.81 0.49 -24.69
N GLY A 52 11.00 0.38 -24.12
CA GLY A 52 11.86 1.54 -23.90
C GLY A 52 12.57 1.60 -22.56
N ALA A 53 13.13 2.78 -22.26
CA ALA A 53 13.92 3.04 -21.06
C ALA A 53 13.09 2.94 -19.78
N ALA A 54 13.78 2.88 -18.63
CA ALA A 54 13.18 2.69 -17.31
C ALA A 54 12.10 3.73 -16.93
N PRO A 55 12.28 5.05 -17.16
CA PRO A 55 11.23 6.02 -16.85
C PRO A 55 9.93 5.74 -17.60
N SER A 56 8.79 5.78 -16.92
CA SER A 56 7.47 5.46 -17.50
C SER A 56 7.10 6.35 -18.68
N ARG A 57 7.52 7.62 -18.68
CA ARG A 57 7.34 8.55 -19.82
C ARG A 57 8.05 8.09 -21.11
N GLU A 58 9.07 7.25 -20.97
CA GLU A 58 9.88 6.74 -22.09
C GLU A 58 9.54 5.28 -22.46
N SER A 59 8.55 4.70 -21.80
CA SER A 59 8.11 3.31 -21.95
C SER A 59 6.58 3.17 -21.84
N TYR A 60 6.04 2.94 -20.65
CA TYR A 60 4.63 2.61 -20.41
C TYR A 60 3.62 3.72 -20.77
N LEU A 61 4.06 4.97 -20.91
CA LEU A 61 3.25 6.09 -21.37
C LEU A 61 3.39 6.37 -22.88
N GLN A 62 4.09 5.51 -23.62
CA GLN A 62 4.28 5.63 -25.07
C GLN A 62 3.23 4.82 -25.82
N ALA A 63 2.07 5.42 -26.11
CA ALA A 63 0.94 4.78 -26.79
C ALA A 63 1.35 4.08 -28.11
N ASP A 64 2.13 4.76 -28.95
CA ASP A 64 2.57 4.23 -30.25
C ASP A 64 3.40 2.94 -30.12
N ARG A 65 4.25 2.84 -29.08
CA ARG A 65 5.04 1.64 -28.83
C ARG A 65 4.20 0.46 -28.38
N ILE A 66 3.16 0.71 -27.58
CA ILE A 66 2.21 -0.32 -27.13
C ILE A 66 1.39 -0.83 -28.32
N ILE A 67 0.89 0.06 -29.16
CA ILE A 67 0.14 -0.30 -30.38
C ILE A 67 1.04 -1.05 -31.36
N ALA A 68 2.28 -0.62 -31.54
CA ALA A 68 3.26 -1.34 -32.37
C ALA A 68 3.53 -2.76 -31.81
N ALA A 69 3.61 -2.93 -30.48
CA ALA A 69 3.72 -4.22 -29.85
C ALA A 69 2.50 -5.14 -30.12
N CYS A 70 1.27 -4.61 -30.08
CA CYS A 70 0.07 -5.34 -30.46
C CYS A 70 0.14 -5.84 -31.91
N LYS A 71 0.47 -4.95 -32.84
CA LYS A 71 0.59 -5.29 -34.26
C LYS A 71 1.66 -6.34 -34.51
N LYS A 72 2.82 -6.20 -33.85
CA LYS A 72 3.95 -7.13 -33.98
C LYS A 72 3.61 -8.54 -33.50
N THR A 73 2.83 -8.65 -32.42
CA THR A 73 2.51 -9.96 -31.78
C THR A 73 1.19 -10.54 -32.25
N GLY A 74 0.38 -9.74 -32.95
CA GLY A 74 -0.98 -10.13 -33.36
C GLY A 74 -1.96 -10.18 -32.17
N ALA A 75 -1.74 -9.36 -31.13
CA ALA A 75 -2.69 -9.22 -30.04
C ALA A 75 -3.98 -8.55 -30.53
N GLU A 76 -5.12 -9.17 -30.23
CA GLU A 76 -6.44 -8.71 -30.67
C GLU A 76 -7.06 -7.67 -29.75
N ALA A 77 -6.55 -7.58 -28.51
CA ALA A 77 -7.04 -6.65 -27.49
C ALA A 77 -5.92 -6.18 -26.55
N VAL A 78 -6.14 -5.03 -25.91
CA VAL A 78 -5.24 -4.43 -24.91
C VAL A 78 -5.96 -4.31 -23.59
N HIS A 79 -5.38 -4.87 -22.52
CA HIS A 79 -5.81 -4.64 -21.14
C HIS A 79 -4.90 -3.58 -20.48
N PRO A 80 -5.40 -2.40 -20.14
CA PRO A 80 -4.57 -1.30 -19.62
C PRO A 80 -4.26 -1.44 -18.12
N GLY A 81 -4.91 -2.35 -17.39
CA GLY A 81 -4.82 -2.43 -15.94
C GLY A 81 -5.38 -1.16 -15.28
N TYR A 82 -4.60 -0.57 -14.38
CA TYR A 82 -4.86 0.75 -13.78
C TYR A 82 -3.60 1.62 -13.79
N GLY A 83 -3.75 2.95 -13.66
CA GLY A 83 -2.65 3.90 -13.85
C GLY A 83 -2.20 3.97 -15.31
N PHE A 84 -1.04 4.55 -15.58
CA PHE A 84 -0.48 4.76 -16.92
C PHE A 84 -1.51 5.27 -17.93
N LEU A 85 -1.83 4.49 -18.96
CA LEU A 85 -2.75 4.87 -20.03
C LEU A 85 -4.19 4.37 -19.84
N SER A 86 -4.53 3.80 -18.67
CA SER A 86 -5.86 3.20 -18.45
C SER A 86 -7.03 4.18 -18.54
N GLU A 87 -6.81 5.46 -18.25
CA GLU A 87 -7.80 6.55 -18.32
C GLU A 87 -7.43 7.59 -19.39
N ASN A 88 -6.57 7.21 -20.34
CA ASN A 88 -6.17 8.09 -21.43
C ASN A 88 -7.12 7.93 -22.62
N GLU A 89 -7.94 8.95 -22.85
CA GLU A 89 -8.95 8.97 -23.92
C GLU A 89 -8.32 8.80 -25.31
N ALA A 90 -7.23 9.53 -25.58
CA ALA A 90 -6.55 9.47 -26.87
C ALA A 90 -5.98 8.08 -27.16
N PHE A 91 -5.41 7.41 -26.14
CA PHE A 91 -4.91 6.04 -26.28
C PHE A 91 -6.04 5.05 -26.57
N ALA A 92 -7.15 5.12 -25.81
CA ALA A 92 -8.29 4.24 -26.02
C ALA A 92 -8.87 4.41 -27.44
N ARG A 93 -9.00 5.65 -27.92
CA ARG A 93 -9.44 5.97 -29.29
C ARG A 93 -8.48 5.40 -30.33
N GLN A 94 -7.19 5.64 -30.20
CA GLN A 94 -6.17 5.18 -31.14
C GLN A 94 -6.14 3.65 -31.23
N VAL A 95 -6.26 2.93 -30.11
CA VAL A 95 -6.36 1.47 -30.06
C VAL A 95 -7.57 0.98 -30.86
N GLU A 96 -8.73 1.63 -30.69
CA GLU A 96 -9.97 1.26 -31.40
C GLU A 96 -9.88 1.58 -32.91
N GLU A 97 -9.28 2.71 -33.29
CA GLU A 97 -9.06 3.10 -34.70
C GLU A 97 -8.15 2.10 -35.43
N GLU A 98 -7.24 1.46 -34.73
CA GLU A 98 -6.35 0.43 -35.27
C GLU A 98 -6.99 -0.98 -35.31
N GLY A 99 -8.30 -1.05 -34.98
CA GLY A 99 -9.06 -2.32 -34.98
C GLY A 99 -8.70 -3.26 -33.84
N ILE A 100 -8.05 -2.78 -32.80
CA ILE A 100 -7.71 -3.54 -31.59
C ILE A 100 -8.76 -3.23 -30.53
N ALA A 101 -9.25 -4.25 -29.79
CA ALA A 101 -10.20 -4.03 -28.71
C ALA A 101 -9.51 -3.43 -27.48
N PHE A 102 -10.05 -2.32 -26.96
CA PHE A 102 -9.65 -1.79 -25.66
C PHE A 102 -10.45 -2.49 -24.54
N ILE A 103 -9.78 -3.25 -23.67
CA ILE A 103 -10.44 -3.93 -22.53
C ILE A 103 -10.63 -2.90 -21.42
N GLY A 104 -11.68 -2.13 -21.53
CA GLY A 104 -12.04 -1.00 -20.72
C GLY A 104 -13.27 -0.30 -21.27
N PRO A 105 -13.63 0.87 -20.72
CA PRO A 105 -14.71 1.69 -21.28
C PRO A 105 -14.30 2.30 -22.62
N LYS A 106 -15.29 2.73 -23.37
CA LYS A 106 -15.07 3.42 -24.64
C LYS A 106 -14.45 4.81 -24.42
N HIS A 107 -13.63 5.27 -25.38
CA HIS A 107 -12.93 6.54 -25.29
C HIS A 107 -13.85 7.72 -24.94
N TYR A 108 -15.10 7.76 -25.45
CA TYR A 108 -16.05 8.82 -25.12
C TYR A 108 -16.51 8.81 -23.65
N SER A 109 -16.60 7.63 -23.01
CA SER A 109 -16.91 7.54 -21.58
C SER A 109 -15.75 8.01 -20.72
N ILE A 110 -14.51 7.72 -21.14
CA ILE A 110 -13.29 8.23 -20.48
C ILE A 110 -13.25 9.75 -20.58
N ALA A 111 -13.49 10.30 -21.77
CA ALA A 111 -13.53 11.76 -22.00
C ALA A 111 -14.61 12.45 -21.14
N ALA A 112 -15.83 11.86 -21.08
CA ALA A 112 -16.95 12.42 -20.33
C ALA A 112 -16.67 12.52 -18.82
N MET A 113 -15.93 11.55 -18.26
CA MET A 113 -15.63 11.50 -16.82
C MET A 113 -14.27 12.08 -16.44
N GLY A 114 -13.41 12.37 -17.41
CA GLY A 114 -12.04 12.88 -17.17
C GLY A 114 -11.96 14.34 -16.71
N ASP A 115 -12.93 15.18 -17.04
CA ASP A 115 -13.03 16.57 -16.58
C ASP A 115 -14.00 16.66 -15.38
N LYS A 116 -13.51 17.16 -14.25
CA LYS A 116 -14.28 17.21 -13.00
C LYS A 116 -15.51 18.12 -13.06
N ILE A 117 -15.45 19.21 -13.81
CA ILE A 117 -16.61 20.11 -13.98
C ILE A 117 -17.64 19.46 -14.90
N ALA A 118 -17.20 18.91 -16.04
CA ALA A 118 -18.08 18.24 -16.97
C ALA A 118 -18.74 16.98 -16.35
N SER A 119 -17.96 16.16 -15.64
CA SER A 119 -18.46 14.96 -14.96
C SER A 119 -19.51 15.29 -13.88
N LYS A 120 -19.32 16.41 -13.15
CA LYS A 120 -20.30 16.87 -12.16
C LYS A 120 -21.59 17.36 -12.80
N LYS A 121 -21.52 18.04 -13.95
CA LYS A 121 -22.71 18.43 -14.71
C LYS A 121 -23.48 17.20 -15.20
N LEU A 122 -22.80 16.23 -15.76
CA LEU A 122 -23.41 14.95 -16.18
C LEU A 122 -24.03 14.18 -15.00
N ALA A 123 -23.38 14.18 -13.83
CA ALA A 123 -23.92 13.58 -12.61
C ALA A 123 -25.23 14.27 -12.18
N ASN A 124 -25.29 15.62 -12.21
CA ASN A 124 -26.52 16.35 -11.93
C ASN A 124 -27.65 16.03 -12.93
N GLU A 125 -27.34 15.96 -14.22
CA GLU A 125 -28.30 15.59 -15.27
C GLU A 125 -28.81 14.15 -15.06
N ALA A 126 -27.95 13.25 -14.61
CA ALA A 126 -28.31 11.87 -14.25
C ALA A 126 -29.02 11.75 -12.87
N LYS A 127 -29.28 12.88 -12.18
CA LYS A 127 -29.89 12.94 -10.84
C LYS A 127 -29.06 12.24 -9.77
N VAL A 128 -27.75 12.27 -9.89
CA VAL A 128 -26.81 11.82 -8.87
C VAL A 128 -26.55 12.98 -7.90
N ASN A 129 -26.55 12.71 -6.61
CA ASN A 129 -26.26 13.70 -5.59
C ASN A 129 -24.85 14.25 -5.77
N THR A 130 -24.73 15.56 -5.97
CA THR A 130 -23.43 16.23 -6.05
C THR A 130 -23.25 17.13 -4.84
N ILE A 131 -21.99 17.34 -4.42
CA ILE A 131 -21.69 18.25 -3.32
C ILE A 131 -22.23 19.63 -3.68
N PRO A 132 -23.05 20.28 -2.81
CA PRO A 132 -23.51 21.64 -3.03
C PRO A 132 -22.34 22.57 -3.30
N GLY A 133 -22.42 23.36 -4.35
CA GLY A 133 -21.32 24.22 -4.75
C GLY A 133 -21.57 24.96 -6.06
N TRP A 134 -20.53 25.64 -6.54
CA TRP A 134 -20.53 26.33 -7.81
C TRP A 134 -19.89 25.43 -8.87
N ASN A 135 -20.66 25.06 -9.88
CA ASN A 135 -20.28 24.04 -10.86
C ASN A 135 -19.55 24.60 -12.12
N ASP A 136 -19.29 25.90 -12.17
CA ASP A 136 -18.53 26.53 -13.23
C ASP A 136 -17.18 27.04 -12.75
N ALA A 137 -16.25 27.29 -13.68
CA ALA A 137 -14.98 27.91 -13.36
C ALA A 137 -15.19 29.31 -12.80
N ILE A 138 -14.45 29.66 -11.76
CA ILE A 138 -14.51 30.96 -11.10
C ILE A 138 -13.35 31.79 -11.61
N GLU A 139 -13.64 33.03 -12.02
CA GLU A 139 -12.67 33.89 -12.68
C GLU A 139 -11.80 34.70 -11.71
N THR A 140 -12.37 35.15 -10.59
CA THR A 140 -11.68 36.04 -9.63
C THR A 140 -11.80 35.58 -8.19
N ALA A 141 -10.85 36.01 -7.34
CA ALA A 141 -10.83 35.67 -5.93
C ALA A 141 -11.99 36.33 -5.16
N GLU A 142 -12.42 37.55 -5.57
CA GLU A 142 -13.57 38.24 -4.99
C GLU A 142 -14.85 37.44 -5.24
N ARG A 143 -15.04 36.97 -6.49
CA ARG A 143 -16.19 36.13 -6.82
C ARG A 143 -16.18 34.78 -6.07
N ALA A 144 -15.00 34.23 -5.84
CA ALA A 144 -14.82 33.01 -5.03
C ALA A 144 -15.30 33.23 -3.60
N VAL A 145 -15.03 34.39 -2.98
CA VAL A 145 -15.50 34.75 -1.64
C VAL A 145 -17.02 34.88 -1.58
N GLU A 146 -17.64 35.57 -2.58
CA GLU A 146 -19.10 35.67 -2.65
C GLU A 146 -19.76 34.28 -2.71
N ILE A 147 -19.30 33.44 -3.61
CA ILE A 147 -19.79 32.06 -3.77
C ILE A 147 -19.60 31.25 -2.48
N ALA A 148 -18.44 31.37 -1.82
CA ALA A 148 -18.18 30.69 -0.57
C ALA A 148 -19.15 31.10 0.56
N ARG A 149 -19.53 32.40 0.64
CA ARG A 149 -20.55 32.89 1.57
C ARG A 149 -21.93 32.32 1.26
N ASP A 150 -22.32 32.25 0.00
CA ASP A 150 -23.61 31.72 -0.43
C ASP A 150 -23.72 30.21 -0.14
N ILE A 151 -22.65 29.43 -0.33
CA ILE A 151 -22.58 28.01 0.01
C ILE A 151 -22.57 27.80 1.55
N GLY A 152 -21.99 28.76 2.29
CA GLY A 152 -21.75 28.68 3.73
C GLY A 152 -20.46 27.91 4.08
N TYR A 153 -19.60 28.52 4.90
CA TYR A 153 -18.36 27.93 5.38
C TYR A 153 -18.58 26.69 6.28
N PRO A 154 -17.61 25.74 6.33
CA PRO A 154 -16.39 25.68 5.54
C PRO A 154 -16.64 25.25 4.09
N VAL A 155 -15.76 25.70 3.18
CA VAL A 155 -15.79 25.35 1.77
C VAL A 155 -14.47 24.74 1.30
N MET A 156 -14.54 23.93 0.24
CA MET A 156 -13.38 23.33 -0.44
C MET A 156 -13.19 24.00 -1.81
N ILE A 157 -12.03 24.55 -2.04
CA ILE A 157 -11.60 25.17 -3.30
C ILE A 157 -10.79 24.12 -4.06
N LYS A 158 -11.16 23.85 -5.32
CA LYS A 158 -10.60 22.77 -6.11
C LYS A 158 -10.20 23.23 -7.51
N ALA A 159 -9.04 22.77 -7.98
CA ALA A 159 -8.67 22.86 -9.40
C ALA A 159 -9.43 21.82 -10.22
N SER A 160 -9.88 22.21 -11.42
CA SER A 160 -10.62 21.32 -12.34
C SER A 160 -9.74 20.15 -12.83
N ALA A 161 -8.49 20.42 -13.15
CA ALA A 161 -7.53 19.44 -13.63
C ALA A 161 -6.67 18.80 -12.52
N GLY A 162 -6.99 19.03 -11.24
CA GLY A 162 -6.20 18.56 -10.10
C GLY A 162 -6.39 17.06 -9.80
N GLY A 163 -5.33 16.43 -9.29
CA GLY A 163 -5.33 15.05 -8.82
C GLY A 163 -4.27 14.82 -7.73
N GLY A 164 -4.42 13.72 -6.94
CA GLY A 164 -3.42 13.36 -5.92
C GLY A 164 -3.26 14.38 -4.78
N GLY A 165 -4.34 15.15 -4.46
CA GLY A 165 -4.31 16.16 -3.38
C GLY A 165 -3.70 17.50 -3.75
N LYS A 166 -3.23 17.69 -4.97
CA LYS A 166 -2.76 19.01 -5.49
C LYS A 166 -3.94 19.84 -5.98
N GLY A 167 -3.86 21.16 -5.79
CA GLY A 167 -4.92 22.08 -6.21
C GLY A 167 -6.17 22.00 -5.32
N LEU A 168 -6.03 21.71 -4.01
CA LEU A 168 -7.10 21.68 -3.02
C LEU A 168 -6.78 22.60 -1.85
N ARG A 169 -7.78 23.40 -1.42
CA ARG A 169 -7.69 24.25 -0.22
C ARG A 169 -9.02 24.27 0.51
N VAL A 170 -8.98 24.13 1.83
CA VAL A 170 -10.15 24.34 2.69
C VAL A 170 -10.12 25.77 3.17
N ALA A 171 -11.28 26.43 3.22
CA ALA A 171 -11.44 27.78 3.73
C ALA A 171 -12.60 27.84 4.74
N PHE A 172 -12.34 28.44 5.88
CA PHE A 172 -13.29 28.59 7.00
C PHE A 172 -13.87 30.02 7.09
N ASN A 173 -13.32 30.94 6.31
CA ASN A 173 -13.72 32.35 6.27
C ASN A 173 -13.31 33.02 4.96
N ASP A 174 -13.76 34.27 4.77
CA ASP A 174 -13.53 35.07 3.56
C ASP A 174 -12.05 35.23 3.20
N LYS A 175 -11.21 35.49 4.22
CA LYS A 175 -9.77 35.67 4.00
C LYS A 175 -9.13 34.40 3.47
N GLU A 176 -9.42 33.30 4.11
CA GLU A 176 -8.91 31.98 3.68
C GLU A 176 -9.45 31.58 2.31
N ALA A 177 -10.69 31.94 1.98
CA ALA A 177 -11.27 31.68 0.66
C ALA A 177 -10.54 32.47 -0.43
N PHE A 178 -10.22 33.74 -0.20
CA PHE A 178 -9.49 34.60 -1.12
C PHE A 178 -8.05 34.09 -1.36
N GLU A 179 -7.31 33.85 -0.27
CA GLU A 179 -5.93 33.34 -0.30
C GLU A 179 -5.87 31.93 -0.90
N GLY A 180 -6.80 31.07 -0.50
CA GLY A 180 -6.92 29.70 -0.97
C GLY A 180 -7.23 29.60 -2.46
N PHE A 181 -8.13 30.44 -2.98
CA PHE A 181 -8.42 30.51 -4.41
C PHE A 181 -7.19 30.92 -5.22
N THR A 182 -6.51 31.98 -4.81
CA THR A 182 -5.32 32.49 -5.49
C THR A 182 -4.20 31.45 -5.52
N SER A 183 -3.94 30.79 -4.38
CA SER A 183 -2.96 29.71 -4.26
C SER A 183 -3.31 28.51 -5.11
N CYS A 184 -4.58 28.05 -5.06
CA CYS A 184 -5.08 26.91 -5.81
C CYS A 184 -4.95 27.13 -7.32
N ARG A 185 -5.33 28.33 -7.81
CA ARG A 185 -5.25 28.70 -9.22
C ARG A 185 -3.81 28.71 -9.74
N ASN A 186 -2.88 29.26 -8.96
CA ASN A 186 -1.47 29.31 -9.32
C ASN A 186 -0.85 27.89 -9.36
N GLU A 187 -1.17 27.05 -8.38
CA GLU A 187 -0.72 25.67 -8.35
C GLU A 187 -1.27 24.86 -9.53
N ALA A 188 -2.55 25.05 -9.87
CA ALA A 188 -3.21 24.40 -10.99
C ALA A 188 -2.57 24.76 -12.32
N ARG A 189 -2.31 26.05 -12.55
CA ARG A 189 -1.62 26.54 -13.74
C ARG A 189 -0.23 25.95 -13.88
N ASN A 190 0.54 25.93 -12.80
CA ASN A 190 1.94 25.47 -12.83
C ASN A 190 2.07 23.95 -12.95
N SER A 191 1.15 23.18 -12.32
CA SER A 191 1.24 21.73 -12.25
C SER A 191 0.50 21.02 -13.39
N PHE A 192 -0.59 21.61 -13.90
CA PHE A 192 -1.51 20.94 -14.83
C PHE A 192 -1.73 21.73 -16.15
N GLY A 193 -1.28 22.99 -16.23
CA GLY A 193 -1.51 23.84 -17.39
C GLY A 193 -2.96 24.32 -17.53
N ASP A 194 -3.83 24.03 -16.58
CA ASP A 194 -5.24 24.44 -16.52
C ASP A 194 -5.50 25.14 -15.19
N ASP A 195 -5.90 26.43 -15.25
CA ASP A 195 -6.09 27.24 -14.04
C ASP A 195 -7.55 27.39 -13.59
N ARG A 196 -8.45 26.57 -14.15
CA ARG A 196 -9.87 26.57 -13.76
C ARG A 196 -10.03 26.03 -12.34
N VAL A 197 -10.74 26.80 -11.50
CA VAL A 197 -11.00 26.51 -10.09
C VAL A 197 -12.49 26.62 -9.82
N PHE A 198 -13.03 25.76 -8.97
CA PHE A 198 -14.40 25.77 -8.50
C PHE A 198 -14.47 25.59 -6.98
N ILE A 199 -15.63 25.81 -6.38
CA ILE A 199 -15.82 25.78 -4.93
C ILE A 199 -17.03 24.90 -4.59
N GLU A 200 -16.86 24.06 -3.55
CA GLU A 200 -17.90 23.19 -3.01
C GLU A 200 -17.99 23.30 -1.49
N LYS A 201 -19.12 22.91 -0.92
CA LYS A 201 -19.26 22.72 0.53
C LYS A 201 -18.21 21.72 1.00
N PHE A 202 -17.53 22.03 2.08
CA PHE A 202 -16.64 21.07 2.73
C PHE A 202 -17.48 20.13 3.61
N VAL A 203 -17.34 18.82 3.36
CA VAL A 203 -17.96 17.79 4.18
C VAL A 203 -17.00 17.45 5.32
N GLU A 204 -17.41 17.68 6.55
CA GLU A 204 -16.58 17.44 7.73
C GLU A 204 -16.56 15.95 8.09
N GLU A 205 -15.39 15.44 8.53
CA GLU A 205 -15.17 14.04 8.92
C GLU A 205 -15.71 13.01 7.91
N PRO A 206 -15.43 13.19 6.63
CA PRO A 206 -16.08 12.41 5.59
C PRO A 206 -15.58 10.96 5.54
N ARG A 207 -16.47 10.05 5.14
CA ARG A 207 -16.10 8.73 4.63
C ARG A 207 -15.87 8.80 3.14
N HIS A 208 -14.89 8.05 2.66
CA HIS A 208 -14.67 7.80 1.25
C HIS A 208 -15.21 6.41 0.93
N ILE A 209 -16.36 6.36 0.31
CA ILE A 209 -17.05 5.11 -0.06
C ILE A 209 -17.29 5.11 -1.54
N GLU A 210 -17.03 4.00 -2.18
CA GLU A 210 -17.10 3.88 -3.62
C GLU A 210 -17.95 2.68 -4.04
N ILE A 211 -18.64 2.83 -5.18
CA ILE A 211 -19.50 1.80 -5.76
C ILE A 211 -18.82 1.21 -6.99
N GLN A 212 -18.58 -0.10 -6.97
CA GLN A 212 -18.15 -0.82 -8.17
C GLN A 212 -19.31 -0.94 -9.15
N VAL A 213 -19.15 -0.46 -10.37
CA VAL A 213 -20.08 -0.68 -11.46
C VAL A 213 -19.49 -1.61 -12.52
N LEU A 214 -20.36 -2.32 -13.21
CA LEU A 214 -20.00 -3.16 -14.35
C LEU A 214 -21.08 -3.00 -15.43
N GLY A 215 -20.65 -2.62 -16.63
CA GLY A 215 -21.52 -2.44 -17.78
C GLY A 215 -21.10 -3.30 -18.96
N ASP A 216 -22.05 -3.70 -19.81
CA ASP A 216 -21.79 -4.36 -21.10
C ASP A 216 -22.11 -3.48 -22.31
N SER A 217 -21.78 -3.96 -23.52
CA SER A 217 -22.05 -3.25 -24.76
C SER A 217 -23.53 -3.28 -25.19
N HIS A 218 -24.38 -3.99 -24.44
CA HIS A 218 -25.81 -4.15 -24.70
C HIS A 218 -26.68 -3.22 -23.85
N GLY A 219 -26.08 -2.37 -23.03
CA GLY A 219 -26.76 -1.40 -22.17
C GLY A 219 -27.14 -1.93 -20.79
N ASN A 220 -26.73 -3.15 -20.43
CA ASN A 220 -26.90 -3.66 -19.07
C ASN A 220 -25.81 -3.07 -18.19
N VAL A 221 -26.20 -2.51 -17.04
CA VAL A 221 -25.29 -1.96 -16.04
C VAL A 221 -25.78 -2.40 -14.66
N ILE A 222 -24.88 -2.94 -13.85
CA ILE A 222 -25.13 -3.36 -12.48
C ILE A 222 -24.10 -2.73 -11.55
N TYR A 223 -24.41 -2.67 -10.26
CA TYR A 223 -23.42 -2.35 -9.21
C TYR A 223 -23.10 -3.60 -8.35
N LEU A 224 -21.85 -3.69 -7.91
CA LEU A 224 -21.30 -4.85 -7.20
C LEU A 224 -20.97 -4.52 -5.73
N ASN A 225 -21.90 -3.84 -5.07
CA ASN A 225 -21.74 -3.30 -3.72
C ASN A 225 -20.68 -2.20 -3.63
N GLU A 226 -20.41 -1.79 -2.39
CA GLU A 226 -19.45 -0.74 -2.07
C GLU A 226 -18.12 -1.27 -1.54
N ARG A 227 -17.13 -0.36 -1.54
CA ARG A 227 -15.89 -0.47 -0.79
C ARG A 227 -15.72 0.74 0.13
N GLU A 228 -15.26 0.51 1.33
CA GLU A 228 -14.85 1.52 2.30
C GLU A 228 -13.38 1.82 2.12
N CYS A 229 -13.04 3.04 1.74
CA CYS A 229 -11.68 3.46 1.39
C CYS A 229 -11.20 4.68 2.19
N SER A 230 -11.75 4.89 3.40
CA SER A 230 -11.44 6.08 4.21
C SER A 230 -10.05 6.04 4.86
N ILE A 231 -9.43 4.87 5.02
CA ILE A 231 -8.07 4.80 5.58
C ILE A 231 -7.06 5.21 4.51
N GLN A 232 -6.71 6.49 4.54
CA GLN A 232 -5.87 7.13 3.53
C GLN A 232 -4.72 7.90 4.18
N ARG A 233 -3.56 7.92 3.51
CA ARG A 233 -2.43 8.76 3.85
C ARG A 233 -2.09 9.67 2.67
N ARG A 234 -2.16 10.99 2.84
CA ARG A 234 -1.95 11.96 1.76
C ARG A 234 -2.79 11.65 0.52
N HIS A 235 -4.07 11.31 0.72
CA HIS A 235 -5.04 10.90 -0.30
C HIS A 235 -4.71 9.58 -1.03
N GLN A 236 -3.76 8.80 -0.54
CA GLN A 236 -3.51 7.44 -1.02
C GLN A 236 -4.18 6.44 -0.07
N LYS A 237 -4.98 5.55 -0.62
CA LYS A 237 -5.64 4.47 0.10
C LYS A 237 -4.58 3.52 0.68
N VAL A 238 -4.78 3.05 1.91
CA VAL A 238 -3.82 2.21 2.67
C VAL A 238 -4.45 0.89 3.07
N ILE A 239 -5.69 0.95 3.57
CA ILE A 239 -6.54 -0.20 3.87
C ILE A 239 -7.89 0.03 3.22
N GLU A 240 -8.39 -0.98 2.54
CA GLU A 240 -9.72 -1.00 1.94
C GLU A 240 -10.51 -2.20 2.46
N GLU A 241 -11.81 -2.05 2.62
CA GLU A 241 -12.69 -3.14 3.05
C GLU A 241 -14.01 -3.16 2.28
N ALA A 242 -14.60 -4.31 2.18
CA ALA A 242 -15.95 -4.50 1.66
C ALA A 242 -16.69 -5.58 2.49
N PRO A 243 -17.94 -5.29 2.88
CA PRO A 243 -18.68 -4.04 2.75
C PRO A 243 -18.17 -2.94 3.69
N SER A 244 -18.77 -1.75 3.65
CA SER A 244 -18.48 -0.66 4.61
C SER A 244 -19.11 -0.97 5.98
N PRO A 245 -18.40 -0.74 7.11
CA PRO A 245 -18.96 -0.86 8.45
C PRO A 245 -19.87 0.32 8.81
N PHE A 246 -20.00 1.31 7.95
CA PHE A 246 -20.64 2.57 8.25
C PHE A 246 -22.01 2.76 7.60
N ILE A 247 -22.14 2.49 6.29
CA ILE A 247 -23.38 2.77 5.56
C ILE A 247 -24.47 1.73 5.82
N SER A 248 -25.71 2.20 5.85
CA SER A 248 -26.90 1.35 5.96
C SER A 248 -27.19 0.64 4.63
N ASP A 249 -28.00 -0.43 4.66
CA ASP A 249 -28.45 -1.10 3.43
C ASP A 249 -29.27 -0.16 2.52
N ALA A 250 -30.02 0.77 3.10
CA ALA A 250 -30.77 1.78 2.36
C ALA A 250 -29.82 2.77 1.63
N THR A 251 -28.79 3.24 2.33
CA THR A 251 -27.76 4.12 1.74
C THR A 251 -26.98 3.40 0.64
N ARG A 252 -26.57 2.17 0.88
CA ARG A 252 -25.90 1.32 -0.13
C ARG A 252 -26.71 1.19 -1.40
N LYS A 253 -28.00 0.89 -1.25
CA LYS A 253 -28.92 0.75 -2.39
C LYS A 253 -29.04 2.07 -3.15
N ALA A 254 -29.25 3.19 -2.45
CA ALA A 254 -29.39 4.49 -3.07
C ALA A 254 -28.10 4.92 -3.82
N MET A 255 -26.91 4.70 -3.23
CA MET A 255 -25.64 4.95 -3.87
C MET A 255 -25.45 4.06 -5.11
N GLY A 256 -25.79 2.77 -5.01
CA GLY A 256 -25.70 1.83 -6.13
C GLY A 256 -26.60 2.22 -7.30
N GLU A 257 -27.84 2.60 -7.03
CA GLU A 257 -28.80 3.04 -8.06
C GLU A 257 -28.32 4.34 -8.75
N GLN A 258 -27.77 5.29 -7.99
CA GLN A 258 -27.21 6.52 -8.58
C GLN A 258 -25.93 6.24 -9.38
N ALA A 259 -25.06 5.33 -8.92
CA ALA A 259 -23.87 4.92 -9.67
C ALA A 259 -24.25 4.26 -11.03
N VAL A 260 -25.28 3.40 -11.03
CA VAL A 260 -25.83 2.80 -12.27
C VAL A 260 -26.44 3.87 -13.18
N ALA A 261 -27.18 4.83 -12.63
CA ALA A 261 -27.76 5.92 -13.43
C ALA A 261 -26.67 6.74 -14.13
N LEU A 262 -25.59 7.09 -13.43
CA LEU A 262 -24.45 7.80 -14.01
C LEU A 262 -23.77 6.98 -15.10
N ALA A 263 -23.47 5.70 -14.83
CA ALA A 263 -22.83 4.83 -15.78
C ALA A 263 -23.68 4.66 -17.08
N LYS A 264 -24.99 4.54 -16.94
CA LYS A 264 -25.91 4.50 -18.10
C LYS A 264 -25.91 5.82 -18.88
N ALA A 265 -25.90 6.98 -18.19
CA ALA A 265 -25.87 8.30 -18.84
C ALA A 265 -24.65 8.49 -19.76
N VAL A 266 -23.50 7.91 -19.37
CA VAL A 266 -22.26 7.97 -20.17
C VAL A 266 -22.03 6.72 -21.02
N LYS A 267 -23.03 5.85 -21.17
CA LYS A 267 -22.97 4.58 -21.92
C LYS A 267 -21.76 3.72 -21.54
N TYR A 268 -21.53 3.61 -20.24
CA TYR A 268 -20.35 2.95 -19.68
C TYR A 268 -20.34 1.45 -19.96
N GLN A 269 -19.19 0.95 -20.36
CA GLN A 269 -18.90 -0.47 -20.54
C GLN A 269 -17.68 -0.83 -19.67
N SER A 270 -17.54 -2.11 -19.34
CA SER A 270 -16.46 -2.64 -18.51
C SER A 270 -16.62 -2.31 -17.00
N ALA A 271 -15.60 -2.64 -16.20
CA ALA A 271 -15.56 -2.28 -14.80
C ALA A 271 -15.19 -0.80 -14.61
N GLY A 272 -15.89 -0.14 -13.72
CA GLY A 272 -15.62 1.23 -13.31
C GLY A 272 -16.05 1.46 -11.87
N THR A 273 -15.68 2.59 -11.31
CA THR A 273 -15.96 2.89 -9.90
C THR A 273 -16.47 4.31 -9.76
N VAL A 274 -17.60 4.48 -9.08
CA VAL A 274 -18.15 5.78 -8.72
C VAL A 274 -17.81 6.06 -7.26
N GLU A 275 -17.00 7.06 -7.03
CA GLU A 275 -16.54 7.47 -5.69
C GLU A 275 -17.48 8.52 -5.08
N PHE A 276 -17.78 8.35 -3.79
CA PHE A 276 -18.65 9.22 -3.02
C PHE A 276 -17.97 9.67 -1.72
N VAL A 277 -18.28 10.90 -1.34
CA VAL A 277 -18.07 11.41 0.01
C VAL A 277 -19.35 11.21 0.81
N VAL A 278 -19.25 10.58 1.98
CA VAL A 278 -20.41 10.27 2.83
C VAL A 278 -20.26 10.95 4.18
N GLY A 279 -21.26 11.73 4.56
CA GLY A 279 -21.33 12.43 5.85
C GLY A 279 -21.81 11.53 7.00
N LYS A 280 -21.64 11.99 8.25
CA LYS A 280 -22.09 11.27 9.46
C LYS A 280 -23.59 10.95 9.46
N ASP A 281 -24.39 11.76 8.81
CA ASP A 281 -25.84 11.65 8.68
C ASP A 281 -26.28 10.70 7.56
N GLN A 282 -25.35 9.94 6.96
CA GLN A 282 -25.56 9.10 5.78
C GLN A 282 -25.88 9.88 4.48
N SER A 283 -25.78 11.21 4.47
CA SER A 283 -25.80 11.98 3.24
C SER A 283 -24.58 11.61 2.39
N PHE A 284 -24.77 11.48 1.08
CA PHE A 284 -23.68 11.10 0.19
C PHE A 284 -23.69 11.93 -1.09
N TYR A 285 -22.50 12.20 -1.59
CA TYR A 285 -22.28 13.08 -2.73
C TYR A 285 -21.22 12.51 -3.67
N PHE A 286 -21.50 12.56 -4.95
CA PHE A 286 -20.57 12.19 -6.01
C PHE A 286 -19.27 12.99 -5.93
N LEU A 287 -18.16 12.26 -5.99
CA LEU A 287 -16.83 12.84 -6.01
C LEU A 287 -16.22 12.78 -7.42
N GLU A 288 -16.06 11.58 -7.94
CA GLU A 288 -15.56 11.30 -9.28
C GLU A 288 -15.93 9.88 -9.75
N MET A 289 -15.73 9.61 -11.04
CA MET A 289 -15.85 8.26 -11.58
C MET A 289 -14.50 7.84 -12.17
N ASN A 290 -13.94 6.78 -11.63
CA ASN A 290 -12.74 6.15 -12.20
C ASN A 290 -13.14 5.19 -13.31
N THR A 291 -12.69 5.51 -14.53
CA THR A 291 -13.07 4.79 -15.75
C THR A 291 -12.13 3.62 -16.04
N ARG A 292 -11.82 2.84 -15.02
CA ARG A 292 -10.86 1.72 -15.03
C ARG A 292 -11.13 0.74 -13.91
N LEU A 293 -10.43 -0.38 -13.93
CA LEU A 293 -10.32 -1.24 -12.76
C LEU A 293 -9.58 -0.51 -11.64
N GLN A 294 -10.00 -0.65 -10.40
CA GLN A 294 -9.34 -0.10 -9.22
C GLN A 294 -8.32 -1.08 -8.63
N VAL A 295 -7.34 -0.57 -7.88
CA VAL A 295 -6.35 -1.39 -7.14
C VAL A 295 -7.08 -2.36 -6.22
N GLU A 296 -8.07 -1.86 -5.48
CA GLU A 296 -8.85 -2.52 -4.44
C GLU A 296 -10.03 -3.40 -4.95
N HIS A 297 -10.06 -3.70 -6.26
CA HIS A 297 -11.08 -4.61 -6.82
C HIS A 297 -11.14 -5.99 -6.14
N PRO A 298 -10.05 -6.54 -5.56
CA PRO A 298 -10.09 -7.85 -4.94
C PRO A 298 -11.08 -7.97 -3.77
N VAL A 299 -11.32 -6.90 -2.98
CA VAL A 299 -12.30 -6.99 -1.88
C VAL A 299 -13.72 -7.15 -2.40
N THR A 300 -14.04 -6.53 -3.54
CA THR A 300 -15.32 -6.74 -4.24
C THR A 300 -15.41 -8.18 -4.78
N GLU A 301 -14.36 -8.68 -5.41
CA GLU A 301 -14.30 -10.06 -5.89
C GLU A 301 -14.54 -11.06 -4.75
N CYS A 302 -13.92 -10.84 -3.59
CA CYS A 302 -14.08 -11.72 -2.43
C CYS A 302 -15.50 -11.77 -1.89
N ILE A 303 -16.25 -10.67 -1.84
CA ILE A 303 -17.62 -10.66 -1.30
C ILE A 303 -18.68 -11.05 -2.32
N THR A 304 -18.35 -10.97 -3.63
CA THR A 304 -19.31 -11.29 -4.71
C THR A 304 -19.08 -12.66 -5.34
N GLY A 305 -17.88 -13.21 -5.22
CA GLY A 305 -17.47 -14.43 -5.90
C GLY A 305 -17.22 -14.27 -7.40
N LEU A 306 -16.99 -13.03 -7.88
CA LEU A 306 -16.77 -12.69 -9.28
C LEU A 306 -15.28 -12.43 -9.56
N ASP A 307 -14.83 -12.74 -10.78
CA ASP A 307 -13.52 -12.31 -11.30
C ASP A 307 -13.76 -11.11 -12.23
N LEU A 308 -13.44 -9.90 -11.75
CA LEU A 308 -13.68 -8.67 -12.51
C LEU A 308 -12.83 -8.58 -13.76
N VAL A 309 -11.61 -9.11 -13.76
CA VAL A 309 -10.74 -9.14 -14.95
C VAL A 309 -11.35 -10.06 -16.02
N GLU A 310 -11.87 -11.23 -15.64
CA GLU A 310 -12.58 -12.12 -16.57
C GLU A 310 -13.79 -11.40 -17.18
N LEU A 311 -14.59 -10.72 -16.35
CA LEU A 311 -15.77 -10.00 -16.83
C LEU A 311 -15.41 -8.84 -17.76
N MET A 312 -14.32 -8.11 -17.48
CA MET A 312 -13.82 -7.06 -18.39
C MET A 312 -13.45 -7.64 -19.77
N ILE A 313 -12.74 -8.76 -19.79
CA ILE A 313 -12.34 -9.43 -21.04
C ILE A 313 -13.58 -9.91 -21.82
N ARG A 314 -14.55 -10.53 -21.14
CA ARG A 314 -15.81 -10.99 -21.74
C ARG A 314 -16.64 -9.86 -22.34
N VAL A 315 -16.79 -8.75 -21.59
CA VAL A 315 -17.50 -7.56 -22.06
C VAL A 315 -16.81 -6.96 -23.28
N ALA A 316 -15.47 -6.84 -23.26
CA ALA A 316 -14.72 -6.34 -24.40
C ALA A 316 -14.84 -7.24 -25.64
N ALA A 317 -15.05 -8.54 -25.44
CA ALA A 317 -15.35 -9.50 -26.50
C ALA A 317 -16.81 -9.46 -26.99
N GLY A 318 -17.65 -8.56 -26.45
CA GLY A 318 -19.04 -8.36 -26.85
C GLY A 318 -20.07 -9.26 -26.13
N GLU A 319 -19.65 -9.99 -25.09
CA GLU A 319 -20.56 -10.80 -24.28
C GLU A 319 -21.46 -9.93 -23.39
N LYS A 320 -22.67 -10.41 -23.11
CA LYS A 320 -23.57 -9.81 -22.11
C LYS A 320 -23.11 -10.15 -20.72
N LEU A 321 -23.49 -9.31 -19.75
CA LEU A 321 -23.27 -9.62 -18.33
C LEU A 321 -23.91 -10.97 -17.97
N PRO A 322 -23.21 -11.85 -17.24
CA PRO A 322 -23.70 -13.19 -16.92
C PRO A 322 -24.71 -13.21 -15.76
N LEU A 323 -25.01 -12.06 -15.16
CA LEU A 323 -25.89 -11.93 -13.98
C LEU A 323 -26.68 -10.63 -14.03
N THR A 324 -27.82 -10.63 -13.32
CA THR A 324 -28.64 -9.43 -13.06
C THR A 324 -28.29 -8.81 -11.71
N GLN A 325 -28.85 -7.62 -11.43
CA GLN A 325 -28.61 -6.93 -10.14
C GLN A 325 -29.04 -7.78 -8.94
N GLU A 326 -30.14 -8.50 -9.04
CA GLU A 326 -30.69 -9.33 -7.95
C GLU A 326 -29.83 -10.57 -7.66
N GLN A 327 -28.97 -10.96 -8.58
CA GLN A 327 -28.07 -12.11 -8.45
C GLN A 327 -26.72 -11.73 -7.83
N VAL A 328 -26.45 -10.42 -7.67
CA VAL A 328 -25.22 -9.95 -7.05
C VAL A 328 -25.22 -10.33 -5.56
N LYS A 329 -24.24 -11.14 -5.18
CA LYS A 329 -24.06 -11.60 -3.80
C LYS A 329 -23.29 -10.55 -2.96
N ARG A 330 -23.45 -10.66 -1.65
CA ARG A 330 -22.65 -9.98 -0.63
C ARG A 330 -22.42 -11.00 0.49
N ASP A 331 -21.30 -11.71 0.42
CA ASP A 331 -20.97 -12.80 1.35
C ASP A 331 -19.74 -12.45 2.18
N GLY A 332 -19.88 -12.49 3.50
CA GLY A 332 -18.81 -12.25 4.44
C GLY A 332 -18.27 -10.82 4.43
N TRP A 333 -16.97 -10.71 4.70
CA TRP A 333 -16.22 -9.44 4.81
C TRP A 333 -14.81 -9.59 4.28
N ALA A 334 -14.38 -8.69 3.41
CA ALA A 334 -13.02 -8.68 2.88
C ALA A 334 -12.27 -7.42 3.30
N ILE A 335 -10.98 -7.57 3.57
CA ILE A 335 -10.05 -6.47 3.85
C ILE A 335 -8.84 -6.64 2.94
N GLU A 336 -8.38 -5.54 2.35
CA GLU A 336 -7.12 -5.43 1.62
C GLU A 336 -6.17 -4.50 2.36
N CYS A 337 -4.90 -4.89 2.49
CA CYS A 337 -3.80 -4.03 2.90
C CYS A 337 -2.83 -3.88 1.75
N ARG A 338 -2.51 -2.64 1.37
CA ARG A 338 -1.45 -2.35 0.39
C ARG A 338 -0.10 -2.49 1.06
N ILE A 339 0.72 -3.42 0.58
CA ILE A 339 2.07 -3.63 1.07
C ILE A 339 3.04 -2.83 0.22
N ASN A 340 3.58 -1.78 0.81
CA ASN A 340 4.45 -0.82 0.14
C ASN A 340 5.90 -0.97 0.61
N ALA A 341 6.83 -0.79 -0.32
CA ALA A 341 8.27 -0.67 -0.07
C ALA A 341 8.57 0.74 0.48
N GLU A 342 8.18 0.98 1.74
CA GLU A 342 8.29 2.25 2.44
C GLU A 342 8.69 2.01 3.90
N ASP A 343 9.46 2.94 4.47
CA ASP A 343 9.84 2.90 5.87
C ASP A 343 8.92 3.80 6.72
N PRO A 344 7.95 3.23 7.45
CA PRO A 344 7.00 4.03 8.21
C PRO A 344 7.66 4.80 9.37
N PHE A 345 8.76 4.27 9.93
CA PHE A 345 9.50 4.93 11.02
C PHE A 345 10.37 6.10 10.53
N ARG A 346 10.58 6.19 9.22
CA ARG A 346 11.29 7.29 8.56
C ARG A 346 10.35 8.12 7.67
N ASN A 347 9.17 8.46 8.20
CA ASN A 347 8.15 9.23 7.49
C ASN A 347 7.75 8.63 6.13
N PHE A 348 7.72 7.29 6.03
CA PHE A 348 7.35 6.54 4.82
C PHE A 348 8.26 6.84 3.62
N LEU A 349 9.55 7.02 3.88
CA LEU A 349 10.52 7.14 2.80
C LEU A 349 10.51 5.87 1.93
N PRO A 350 10.58 6.01 0.61
CA PRO A 350 10.70 4.88 -0.30
C PRO A 350 11.91 4.01 0.03
N SER A 351 11.71 2.69 -0.07
CA SER A 351 12.75 1.71 0.17
C SER A 351 12.97 0.86 -1.06
N THR A 352 14.01 1.15 -1.81
CA THR A 352 14.39 0.44 -3.04
C THR A 352 15.49 -0.58 -2.77
N GLY A 353 15.74 -1.45 -3.72
CA GLY A 353 16.82 -2.44 -3.67
C GLY A 353 16.34 -3.88 -3.80
N ARG A 354 17.23 -4.82 -3.49
CA ARG A 354 16.99 -6.24 -3.70
C ARG A 354 16.15 -6.84 -2.57
N LEU A 355 15.14 -7.60 -2.95
CA LEU A 355 14.37 -8.46 -2.03
C LEU A 355 15.21 -9.69 -1.65
N VAL A 356 15.96 -9.60 -0.56
CA VAL A 356 16.82 -10.70 -0.08
C VAL A 356 15.97 -11.89 0.38
N LYS A 357 14.80 -11.59 0.97
CA LYS A 357 13.79 -12.58 1.34
C LYS A 357 12.40 -12.02 1.04
N PHE A 358 11.60 -12.81 0.35
CA PHE A 358 10.20 -12.50 0.07
C PHE A 358 9.37 -13.78 0.19
N GLN A 359 8.67 -13.90 1.32
CA GLN A 359 7.84 -15.07 1.60
C GLN A 359 6.47 -14.58 2.07
N PRO A 360 5.48 -14.52 1.16
CA PRO A 360 4.11 -14.19 1.49
C PRO A 360 3.50 -15.18 2.51
N PRO A 361 2.41 -14.82 3.21
CA PRO A 361 1.64 -15.78 4.00
C PRO A 361 1.09 -16.88 3.11
N GLY A 362 0.72 -18.01 3.71
CA GLY A 362 0.11 -19.12 2.96
C GLY A 362 -1.21 -18.69 2.34
N GLU A 363 -1.29 -18.77 1.02
CA GLU A 363 -2.52 -18.47 0.28
C GLU A 363 -3.51 -19.62 0.36
N THR A 364 -4.78 -19.31 0.60
CA THR A 364 -5.90 -20.24 0.60
C THR A 364 -7.03 -19.80 -0.32
N MET A 365 -6.91 -18.60 -0.88
CA MET A 365 -7.75 -18.05 -1.95
C MET A 365 -6.86 -17.63 -3.12
N PHE A 366 -7.39 -17.73 -4.33
CA PHE A 366 -6.69 -17.28 -5.54
C PHE A 366 -7.63 -16.46 -6.41
N ALA A 367 -7.12 -15.46 -7.09
CA ALA A 367 -7.88 -14.63 -8.01
C ALA A 367 -8.57 -15.48 -9.12
N SER A 368 -7.94 -16.58 -9.49
CA SER A 368 -8.46 -17.53 -10.47
C SER A 368 -9.47 -18.54 -9.92
N ASP A 369 -9.72 -18.58 -8.61
CA ASP A 369 -10.68 -19.50 -7.98
C ASP A 369 -11.61 -18.74 -7.02
N THR A 370 -12.58 -18.04 -7.59
CA THR A 370 -13.56 -17.23 -6.86
C THR A 370 -14.59 -18.05 -6.08
N GLN A 371 -14.57 -19.38 -6.18
CA GLN A 371 -15.44 -20.26 -5.39
C GLN A 371 -14.86 -20.56 -3.99
N ARG A 372 -13.54 -20.38 -3.80
CA ARG A 372 -12.90 -20.54 -2.51
C ARG A 372 -12.84 -19.22 -1.75
N LEU A 373 -13.96 -18.83 -1.18
CA LEU A 373 -14.04 -17.73 -0.24
C LEU A 373 -13.56 -18.17 1.16
N ASN A 374 -13.25 -17.21 2.03
CA ASN A 374 -12.82 -17.45 3.42
C ASN A 374 -11.36 -17.87 3.57
N GLY A 375 -10.44 -16.97 3.24
CA GLY A 375 -9.00 -17.27 3.27
C GLY A 375 -8.11 -16.05 3.14
N VAL A 376 -6.90 -16.29 2.65
CA VAL A 376 -5.84 -15.32 2.38
C VAL A 376 -5.46 -15.39 0.91
N ARG A 377 -5.35 -14.22 0.26
CA ARG A 377 -4.90 -14.03 -1.12
C ARG A 377 -3.78 -13.00 -1.16
N VAL A 378 -2.81 -13.18 -2.03
CA VAL A 378 -1.71 -12.23 -2.25
C VAL A 378 -1.58 -11.94 -3.75
N ASP A 379 -1.87 -10.71 -4.14
CA ASP A 379 -1.60 -10.24 -5.51
C ASP A 379 -0.25 -9.53 -5.50
N THR A 380 0.75 -10.05 -6.23
CA THR A 380 2.11 -9.50 -6.23
C THR A 380 2.78 -9.65 -7.60
N GLY A 381 3.59 -8.64 -7.95
CA GLY A 381 4.43 -8.64 -9.14
C GLY A 381 5.91 -8.83 -8.86
N VAL A 382 6.29 -9.13 -7.60
CA VAL A 382 7.68 -9.29 -7.18
C VAL A 382 7.97 -10.71 -6.69
N TYR A 383 9.24 -11.05 -6.54
CA TYR A 383 9.71 -12.36 -6.09
C TYR A 383 11.01 -12.23 -5.29
N GLU A 384 11.36 -13.26 -4.54
CA GLU A 384 12.61 -13.32 -3.78
C GLU A 384 13.81 -13.27 -4.74
N GLY A 385 14.73 -12.34 -4.50
CA GLY A 385 15.87 -12.05 -5.34
C GLY A 385 15.64 -10.94 -6.37
N GLY A 386 14.39 -10.55 -6.64
CA GLY A 386 14.04 -9.43 -7.50
C GLY A 386 14.43 -8.08 -6.90
N GLU A 387 14.49 -7.06 -7.75
CA GLU A 387 14.83 -5.68 -7.36
C GLU A 387 13.59 -4.78 -7.39
N ILE A 388 13.48 -3.92 -6.39
CA ILE A 388 12.45 -2.85 -6.34
C ILE A 388 13.09 -1.60 -6.94
N PRO A 389 12.66 -1.19 -8.17
CA PRO A 389 13.25 -0.05 -8.86
C PRO A 389 12.72 1.28 -8.32
N MET A 390 13.50 2.34 -8.48
CA MET A 390 13.14 3.70 -8.07
C MET A 390 12.14 4.42 -8.99
N TYR A 391 11.83 3.86 -10.16
CA TYR A 391 11.08 4.53 -11.24
C TYR A 391 9.56 4.44 -11.10
N TYR A 392 9.05 3.53 -10.28
CA TYR A 392 7.63 3.16 -10.21
C TYR A 392 7.08 3.31 -8.80
N ASP A 393 5.81 3.00 -8.64
CA ASP A 393 5.10 3.04 -7.36
C ASP A 393 5.72 2.07 -6.34
N SER A 394 5.63 2.42 -5.05
CA SER A 394 6.19 1.64 -3.95
C SER A 394 5.41 0.36 -3.64
N MET A 395 4.19 0.18 -4.16
CA MET A 395 3.36 -0.99 -3.89
C MET A 395 3.95 -2.26 -4.51
N ILE A 396 4.30 -3.23 -3.65
CA ILE A 396 4.91 -4.50 -4.05
C ILE A 396 3.96 -5.68 -3.96
N ALA A 397 2.92 -5.56 -3.14
CA ALA A 397 1.88 -6.57 -3.03
C ALA A 397 0.59 -5.97 -2.48
N LYS A 398 -0.52 -6.67 -2.74
CA LYS A 398 -1.79 -6.51 -2.03
C LYS A 398 -2.00 -7.76 -1.22
N LEU A 399 -2.25 -7.60 0.08
CA LEU A 399 -2.64 -8.69 0.96
C LEU A 399 -4.13 -8.59 1.21
N ILE A 400 -4.88 -9.59 0.78
CA ILE A 400 -6.33 -9.62 0.85
C ILE A 400 -6.76 -10.80 1.73
N VAL A 401 -7.72 -10.55 2.60
CA VAL A 401 -8.35 -11.60 3.40
C VAL A 401 -9.86 -11.55 3.26
N HIS A 402 -10.49 -12.71 3.39
CA HIS A 402 -11.94 -12.82 3.49
C HIS A 402 -12.30 -13.61 4.75
N GLY A 403 -13.29 -13.14 5.49
CA GLY A 403 -13.82 -13.75 6.69
C GLY A 403 -15.36 -13.75 6.70
N LYS A 404 -15.95 -14.54 7.61
CA LYS A 404 -17.42 -14.59 7.77
C LYS A 404 -18.02 -13.26 8.22
N ASP A 405 -17.25 -12.46 8.92
CA ASP A 405 -17.59 -11.13 9.43
C ASP A 405 -16.34 -10.25 9.54
N ARG A 406 -16.52 -8.97 9.88
CA ARG A 406 -15.44 -7.99 9.97
C ARG A 406 -14.38 -8.34 11.02
N GLN A 407 -14.80 -8.81 12.19
CA GLN A 407 -13.86 -9.15 13.26
C GLN A 407 -12.98 -10.34 12.86
N HIS A 408 -13.56 -11.33 12.21
CA HIS A 408 -12.83 -12.48 11.68
C HIS A 408 -11.87 -12.07 10.56
N ALA A 409 -12.26 -11.14 9.68
CA ALA A 409 -11.39 -10.60 8.64
C ALA A 409 -10.21 -9.81 9.25
N ILE A 410 -10.45 -8.94 10.26
CA ILE A 410 -9.39 -8.22 10.97
C ILE A 410 -8.41 -9.19 11.64
N ALA A 411 -8.91 -10.19 12.37
CA ALA A 411 -8.05 -11.17 13.04
C ALA A 411 -7.19 -11.95 12.02
N ARG A 412 -7.78 -12.36 10.90
CA ARG A 412 -7.08 -13.05 9.80
C ARG A 412 -6.04 -12.17 9.13
N MET A 413 -6.34 -10.88 8.92
CA MET A 413 -5.38 -9.94 8.33
C MET A 413 -4.17 -9.74 9.23
N ARG A 414 -4.37 -9.58 10.54
CA ARG A 414 -3.27 -9.47 11.51
C ARG A 414 -2.37 -10.71 11.49
N GLU A 415 -2.96 -11.89 11.48
CA GLU A 415 -2.22 -13.16 11.40
C GLU A 415 -1.47 -13.29 10.05
N ALA A 416 -2.08 -12.88 8.94
CA ALA A 416 -1.45 -12.91 7.62
C ALA A 416 -0.27 -11.92 7.54
N LEU A 417 -0.38 -10.73 8.13
CA LEU A 417 0.73 -9.75 8.23
C LEU A 417 1.91 -10.31 9.04
N ASN A 418 1.65 -11.01 10.16
CA ASN A 418 2.68 -11.69 10.94
C ASN A 418 3.44 -12.73 10.12
N GLY A 419 2.75 -13.39 9.18
CA GLY A 419 3.32 -14.39 8.29
C GLY A 419 4.08 -13.82 7.08
N PHE A 420 3.99 -12.53 6.80
CA PHE A 420 4.59 -11.92 5.62
C PHE A 420 6.05 -11.54 5.88
N VAL A 421 6.99 -12.33 5.38
CA VAL A 421 8.44 -12.10 5.56
C VAL A 421 8.99 -11.30 4.37
N ILE A 422 9.49 -10.10 4.64
CA ILE A 422 10.17 -9.23 3.67
C ILE A 422 11.51 -8.81 4.27
N ARG A 423 12.61 -9.01 3.50
CA ARG A 423 13.96 -8.57 3.90
C ARG A 423 14.72 -7.99 2.71
N GLY A 424 15.66 -7.13 3.00
CA GLY A 424 16.45 -6.36 2.01
C GLY A 424 15.92 -4.96 1.79
N ILE A 425 14.62 -4.74 2.03
CA ILE A 425 13.96 -3.43 2.01
C ILE A 425 13.08 -3.27 3.26
N SER A 426 12.70 -2.04 3.58
CA SER A 426 11.67 -1.73 4.56
C SER A 426 10.28 -1.86 3.93
N SER A 427 9.27 -2.16 4.75
CA SER A 427 7.88 -2.21 4.33
C SER A 427 6.95 -1.55 5.35
N ASN A 428 5.76 -1.16 4.92
CA ASN A 428 4.75 -0.54 5.77
C ASN A 428 3.95 -1.53 6.65
N ILE A 429 4.35 -2.80 6.72
CA ILE A 429 3.66 -3.84 7.51
C ILE A 429 3.47 -3.45 8.98
N PRO A 430 4.46 -2.87 9.70
CA PRO A 430 4.24 -2.43 11.09
C PRO A 430 3.13 -1.38 11.21
N PHE A 431 3.05 -0.47 10.26
CA PHE A 431 1.99 0.54 10.22
C PHE A 431 0.61 -0.06 9.95
N GLN A 432 0.52 -1.03 9.02
CA GLN A 432 -0.71 -1.78 8.77
C GLN A 432 -1.18 -2.52 10.04
N ALA A 433 -0.26 -3.14 10.77
CA ALA A 433 -0.57 -3.83 12.02
C ALA A 433 -1.11 -2.87 13.10
N ALA A 434 -0.52 -1.67 13.22
CA ALA A 434 -0.97 -0.63 14.14
C ALA A 434 -2.39 -0.14 13.80
N LEU A 435 -2.66 0.13 12.53
CA LEU A 435 -3.99 0.56 12.06
C LEU A 435 -5.07 -0.48 12.40
N LEU A 436 -4.81 -1.76 12.09
CA LEU A 436 -5.75 -2.87 12.34
C LEU A 436 -5.96 -3.17 13.83
N ALA A 437 -5.01 -2.80 14.69
CA ALA A 437 -5.12 -2.94 16.14
C ALA A 437 -5.78 -1.73 16.81
N HIS A 438 -5.89 -0.59 16.10
CA HIS A 438 -6.41 0.65 16.68
C HIS A 438 -7.88 0.49 17.07
N PRO A 439 -8.28 0.85 18.33
CA PRO A 439 -9.64 0.64 18.83
C PRO A 439 -10.73 1.26 17.95
N LYS A 440 -10.53 2.48 17.44
CA LYS A 440 -11.47 3.13 16.53
C LYS A 440 -11.61 2.39 15.20
N PHE A 441 -10.50 1.86 14.65
CA PHE A 441 -10.57 1.04 13.44
C PHE A 441 -11.37 -0.25 13.69
N VAL A 442 -11.09 -0.95 14.79
CA VAL A 442 -11.81 -2.18 15.16
C VAL A 442 -13.31 -1.90 15.36
N ALA A 443 -13.66 -0.77 15.96
CA ALA A 443 -15.05 -0.34 16.15
C ALA A 443 -15.75 0.11 14.85
N GLY A 444 -15.00 0.35 13.76
CA GLY A 444 -15.55 0.94 12.53
C GLY A 444 -15.78 2.46 12.62
N ASP A 445 -15.22 3.12 13.63
CA ASP A 445 -15.34 4.56 13.88
C ASP A 445 -14.08 5.30 13.37
N PHE A 446 -14.06 5.61 12.09
CA PHE A 446 -12.97 6.33 11.43
C PHE A 446 -13.48 7.14 10.23
N ASN A 447 -12.67 8.04 9.72
CA ASN A 447 -12.94 8.88 8.56
C ASN A 447 -11.65 9.10 7.76
N THR A 448 -11.69 9.90 6.70
CA THR A 448 -10.50 10.17 5.85
C THR A 448 -9.36 10.89 6.58
N GLY A 449 -9.64 11.53 7.72
CA GLY A 449 -8.66 12.18 8.59
C GLY A 449 -7.97 11.27 9.60
N PHE A 450 -8.37 9.99 9.70
CA PHE A 450 -7.94 9.05 10.73
C PHE A 450 -6.42 8.98 10.91
N ILE A 451 -5.68 8.83 9.82
CA ILE A 451 -4.21 8.73 9.89
C ILE A 451 -3.59 10.06 10.32
N ALA A 452 -4.10 11.19 9.83
CA ALA A 452 -3.61 12.51 10.23
C ALA A 452 -3.90 12.81 11.71
N GLU A 453 -5.05 12.39 12.21
CA GLU A 453 -5.43 12.57 13.62
C GLU A 453 -4.53 11.76 14.57
N HIS A 454 -4.28 10.50 14.26
CA HIS A 454 -3.61 9.58 15.17
C HIS A 454 -2.09 9.44 14.94
N TYR A 455 -1.62 9.70 13.72
CA TYR A 455 -0.22 9.51 13.30
C TYR A 455 0.37 10.73 12.57
N GLY A 456 -0.27 11.89 12.68
CA GLY A 456 0.13 13.12 11.97
C GLY A 456 1.51 13.66 12.38
N LYS A 457 1.99 13.32 13.57
CA LYS A 457 3.34 13.68 14.08
C LYS A 457 4.44 12.70 13.65
N GLY A 458 4.13 11.69 12.87
CA GLY A 458 4.99 10.58 12.50
C GLY A 458 4.53 9.26 13.12
N PHE A 459 5.15 8.18 12.69
CA PHE A 459 4.89 6.84 13.19
C PHE A 459 6.13 6.34 13.94
N HIS A 460 5.95 5.89 15.17
CA HIS A 460 7.02 5.47 16.08
C HIS A 460 6.78 4.06 16.60
N ALA A 461 7.81 3.45 17.20
CA ALA A 461 7.69 2.09 17.74
C ALA A 461 6.63 1.99 18.86
N GLU A 462 6.44 3.07 19.61
CA GLU A 462 5.44 3.20 20.68
C GLU A 462 3.98 3.19 20.16
N ASP A 463 3.79 3.49 18.88
CA ASP A 463 2.46 3.47 18.23
C ASP A 463 2.00 2.04 17.89
N VAL A 464 2.86 1.05 18.11
CA VAL A 464 2.57 -0.38 17.91
C VAL A 464 2.71 -1.14 19.23
N PRO A 465 1.89 -0.84 20.25
CA PRO A 465 1.99 -1.52 21.53
C PRO A 465 1.58 -2.98 21.39
N HIS A 466 2.47 -3.90 21.75
CA HIS A 466 2.14 -5.31 21.80
C HIS A 466 1.23 -5.60 23.00
N ALA A 467 0.16 -6.36 22.79
CA ALA A 467 -0.79 -6.71 23.86
C ALA A 467 -0.12 -7.54 24.98
N ASP A 468 0.94 -8.28 24.64
CA ASP A 468 1.70 -9.14 25.57
C ASP A 468 3.20 -9.11 25.22
N PRO A 469 3.95 -8.05 25.59
CA PRO A 469 5.38 -7.94 25.25
C PRO A 469 6.23 -9.11 25.77
N SER A 470 5.85 -9.69 26.92
CA SER A 470 6.56 -10.86 27.50
C SER A 470 6.50 -12.09 26.61
N PHE A 471 5.54 -12.18 25.68
CA PHE A 471 5.47 -13.26 24.69
C PHE A 471 6.65 -13.21 23.71
N LEU A 472 7.06 -12.02 23.26
CA LEU A 472 8.24 -11.86 22.38
C LEU A 472 9.52 -12.34 23.07
N VAL A 473 9.66 -12.02 24.35
CA VAL A 473 10.77 -12.49 25.21
C VAL A 473 10.74 -14.02 25.35
N ALA A 474 9.56 -14.59 25.63
CA ALA A 474 9.38 -16.02 25.74
C ALA A 474 9.72 -16.76 24.44
N LEU A 475 9.32 -16.19 23.30
CA LEU A 475 9.58 -16.75 21.97
C LEU A 475 11.07 -16.72 21.63
N ALA A 476 11.80 -15.65 22.00
CA ALA A 476 13.25 -15.58 21.85
C ALA A 476 13.95 -16.73 22.62
N ALA A 477 13.59 -16.92 23.90
CA ALA A 477 14.14 -17.97 24.74
C ALA A 477 13.79 -19.38 24.20
N TYR A 478 12.55 -19.58 23.76
CA TYR A 478 12.09 -20.83 23.14
C TYR A 478 12.92 -21.20 21.91
N VAL A 479 13.05 -20.27 20.96
CA VAL A 479 13.80 -20.50 19.73
C VAL A 479 15.28 -20.73 20.02
N HIS A 480 15.88 -19.95 20.93
CA HIS A 480 17.27 -20.16 21.35
C HIS A 480 17.48 -21.57 21.91
N ARG A 481 16.60 -22.03 22.81
CA ARG A 481 16.70 -23.38 23.38
C ARG A 481 16.57 -24.48 22.33
N ARG A 482 15.71 -24.29 21.31
CA ARG A 482 15.58 -25.22 20.17
C ARG A 482 16.91 -25.37 19.41
N TYR A 483 17.61 -24.25 19.16
CA TYR A 483 18.95 -24.28 18.56
C TYR A 483 19.99 -24.96 19.46
N ARG A 484 19.93 -24.73 20.77
CA ARG A 484 20.82 -25.41 21.73
C ARG A 484 20.54 -26.91 21.75
N ALA A 485 19.29 -27.32 21.77
CA ALA A 485 18.90 -28.73 21.73
C ALA A 485 19.40 -29.40 20.44
N ARG A 486 19.29 -28.74 19.28
CA ARG A 486 19.86 -29.23 18.02
C ARG A 486 21.37 -29.39 18.10
N ALA A 487 22.07 -28.41 18.68
CA ALA A 487 23.53 -28.47 18.83
C ALA A 487 23.97 -29.59 19.77
N SER A 488 23.23 -29.83 20.85
CA SER A 488 23.54 -30.94 21.79
C SER A 488 23.38 -32.33 21.17
N GLY A 489 22.52 -32.45 20.14
CA GLY A 489 22.30 -33.72 19.42
C GLY A 489 23.29 -34.01 18.29
N ILE A 490 24.28 -33.14 18.03
CA ILE A 490 25.30 -33.38 17.01
C ILE A 490 26.25 -34.47 17.50
N SER A 491 26.49 -35.49 16.66
CA SER A 491 27.45 -36.59 16.98
C SER A 491 28.91 -36.11 16.90
N GLY A 492 29.83 -36.83 17.55
CA GLY A 492 31.26 -36.53 17.54
C GLY A 492 31.71 -35.40 18.46
N GLN A 493 30.89 -35.01 19.44
CA GLN A 493 31.31 -34.09 20.50
C GLN A 493 32.34 -34.77 21.42
N LEU A 494 33.35 -34.00 21.87
CA LEU A 494 34.34 -34.49 22.80
C LEU A 494 33.69 -34.86 24.13
N GLU A 495 34.10 -35.99 24.73
CA GLU A 495 33.61 -36.43 26.02
C GLU A 495 33.83 -35.34 27.10
N GLY A 496 32.81 -35.05 27.87
CA GLY A 496 32.82 -33.97 28.90
C GLY A 496 32.68 -32.55 28.34
N HIS A 497 32.76 -32.33 27.03
CA HIS A 497 32.67 -31.02 26.39
C HIS A 497 31.43 -30.84 25.50
N GLY A 498 30.46 -31.73 25.60
CA GLY A 498 29.22 -31.65 24.85
C GLY A 498 28.40 -30.39 25.19
N VAL A 499 27.67 -29.91 24.19
CA VAL A 499 26.78 -28.74 24.36
C VAL A 499 25.67 -29.08 25.32
N LYS A 500 25.59 -28.37 26.45
CA LYS A 500 24.50 -28.54 27.44
C LYS A 500 23.30 -27.65 27.04
N VAL A 501 22.12 -28.23 27.14
CA VAL A 501 20.87 -27.47 27.00
C VAL A 501 20.52 -26.93 28.38
N GLY A 502 20.58 -25.61 28.54
CA GLY A 502 20.21 -24.96 29.81
C GLY A 502 18.69 -24.83 29.97
N GLU A 503 18.27 -24.62 31.22
CA GLU A 503 16.88 -24.28 31.55
C GLU A 503 16.73 -22.81 32.01
N GLN A 504 17.80 -22.23 32.50
CA GLN A 504 17.82 -20.84 32.99
C GLN A 504 18.58 -19.94 32.03
N PHE A 505 17.91 -18.90 31.58
CA PHE A 505 18.44 -17.88 30.68
C PHE A 505 18.11 -16.48 31.16
N VAL A 506 18.81 -15.51 30.61
CA VAL A 506 18.43 -14.10 30.67
C VAL A 506 18.26 -13.63 29.23
N VAL A 507 17.06 -13.20 28.87
CA VAL A 507 16.82 -12.52 27.62
C VAL A 507 17.13 -11.05 27.84
N VAL A 508 18.15 -10.56 27.14
CA VAL A 508 18.60 -9.16 27.21
C VAL A 508 18.05 -8.44 25.99
N GLU A 509 17.01 -7.67 26.20
CA GLU A 509 16.44 -6.80 25.19
C GLU A 509 17.36 -5.60 24.95
N LEU A 510 17.76 -5.41 23.69
CA LEU A 510 18.74 -4.41 23.32
C LEU A 510 18.06 -3.03 23.17
N GLY A 511 18.36 -2.11 24.08
CA GLY A 511 17.88 -0.75 24.04
C GLY A 511 18.88 0.23 23.45
N HIS A 512 18.46 1.46 23.26
CA HIS A 512 19.29 2.56 22.79
C HIS A 512 20.37 2.93 23.82
N GLU A 513 21.52 3.39 23.34
CA GLU A 513 22.63 3.89 24.17
C GLU A 513 23.13 2.89 25.23
N GLY A 514 23.01 1.59 24.96
CA GLY A 514 23.43 0.56 25.91
C GLY A 514 22.48 0.34 27.09
N LYS A 515 21.30 0.96 27.09
CA LYS A 515 20.24 0.74 28.10
C LYS A 515 19.48 -0.53 27.78
N HIS A 516 20.00 -1.66 28.25
CA HIS A 516 19.39 -2.97 28.02
C HIS A 516 18.41 -3.36 29.14
N VAL A 517 17.36 -4.09 28.76
CA VAL A 517 16.41 -4.66 29.75
C VAL A 517 16.66 -6.15 29.89
N HIS A 518 16.84 -6.60 31.11
CA HIS A 518 17.16 -7.99 31.44
C HIS A 518 15.92 -8.72 31.95
N HIS A 519 15.53 -9.80 31.25
CA HIS A 519 14.40 -10.64 31.62
C HIS A 519 14.91 -12.02 32.02
N PRO A 520 14.88 -12.39 33.33
CA PRO A 520 15.12 -13.76 33.75
C PRO A 520 14.05 -14.71 33.18
N VAL A 521 14.49 -15.79 32.58
CA VAL A 521 13.59 -16.73 31.89
C VAL A 521 13.97 -18.18 32.25
N SER A 522 12.97 -19.00 32.58
CA SER A 522 13.13 -20.42 32.70
C SER A 522 12.41 -21.15 31.54
N VAL A 523 13.07 -22.15 30.97
CA VAL A 523 12.53 -22.94 29.85
C VAL A 523 12.67 -24.43 30.20
N SER A 524 11.56 -25.14 30.27
CA SER A 524 11.53 -26.59 30.48
C SER A 524 10.77 -27.29 29.35
N ASP A 525 11.07 -28.58 29.12
CA ASP A 525 10.33 -29.37 28.14
C ASP A 525 8.96 -29.72 28.68
N PHE A 526 7.96 -29.72 27.83
CA PHE A 526 6.59 -30.05 28.17
C PHE A 526 6.30 -31.53 27.83
N HIS A 527 6.11 -32.35 28.84
CA HIS A 527 5.72 -33.77 28.71
C HIS A 527 6.53 -34.61 27.70
N GLY A 528 7.84 -34.42 27.61
CA GLY A 528 8.70 -35.23 26.74
C GLY A 528 8.43 -35.09 25.24
N LYS A 529 7.59 -34.14 24.79
CA LYS A 529 7.33 -33.86 23.40
C LYS A 529 8.45 -33.02 22.80
N THR A 530 9.04 -33.53 21.74
CA THR A 530 10.01 -32.76 20.94
C THR A 530 9.29 -31.59 20.29
N GLY A 531 9.64 -30.36 20.65
CA GLY A 531 9.04 -29.13 20.06
C GLY A 531 8.14 -28.35 21.00
N ALA A 532 7.65 -28.94 22.09
CA ALA A 532 6.86 -28.23 23.08
C ALA A 532 7.72 -27.84 24.29
N SER A 533 7.61 -26.61 24.75
CA SER A 533 8.30 -26.10 25.93
C SER A 533 7.40 -25.18 26.74
N SER A 534 7.61 -25.21 28.06
CA SER A 534 7.04 -24.28 29.01
C SER A 534 8.06 -23.19 29.29
N VAL A 535 7.73 -21.95 28.97
CA VAL A 535 8.61 -20.77 29.12
C VAL A 535 8.00 -19.83 30.13
N THR A 536 8.72 -19.54 31.22
CA THR A 536 8.26 -18.61 32.25
C THR A 536 9.09 -17.32 32.20
N VAL A 537 8.40 -16.20 32.05
CA VAL A 537 8.97 -14.85 32.00
C VAL A 537 8.19 -13.97 32.97
N ASN A 538 8.87 -13.31 33.88
CA ASN A 538 8.25 -12.40 34.86
C ASN A 538 7.02 -13.00 35.60
N GLY A 539 7.09 -14.28 35.94
CA GLY A 539 6.01 -15.00 36.63
C GLY A 539 4.86 -15.48 35.72
N LYS A 540 4.86 -15.15 34.43
CA LYS A 540 3.89 -15.61 33.44
C LYS A 540 4.45 -16.79 32.65
N THR A 541 3.66 -17.84 32.48
CA THR A 541 4.07 -19.07 31.79
C THR A 541 3.39 -19.18 30.43
N TYR A 542 4.18 -19.49 29.40
CA TYR A 542 3.78 -19.73 28.02
C TYR A 542 4.07 -21.18 27.66
N LYS A 543 3.03 -21.93 27.34
CA LYS A 543 3.15 -23.30 26.78
C LYS A 543 3.23 -23.17 25.27
N ILE A 544 4.43 -23.27 24.71
CA ILE A 544 4.68 -23.10 23.27
C ILE A 544 4.91 -24.47 22.65
N ASP A 545 4.11 -24.81 21.63
CA ASP A 545 4.28 -25.99 20.79
C ASP A 545 4.39 -25.54 19.32
N SER A 546 5.54 -25.78 18.69
CA SER A 546 5.81 -25.34 17.33
C SER A 546 6.61 -26.37 16.56
N SER A 547 6.23 -26.59 15.32
CA SER A 547 6.97 -27.37 14.32
C SER A 547 8.11 -26.57 13.68
N LEU A 548 8.76 -25.69 14.45
CA LEU A 548 9.83 -24.79 13.96
C LEU A 548 10.89 -25.54 13.15
N ALA A 549 10.99 -25.26 11.87
CA ALA A 549 12.14 -25.62 11.06
C ALA A 549 13.30 -24.67 11.38
N LEU A 550 14.40 -25.20 11.92
CA LEU A 550 15.57 -24.40 12.26
C LEU A 550 16.15 -23.75 10.99
N GLY A 551 16.36 -22.43 11.05
CA GLY A 551 16.74 -21.60 9.90
C GLY A 551 15.56 -20.88 9.22
N SER A 552 14.30 -21.28 9.52
CA SER A 552 13.13 -20.52 9.08
C SER A 552 13.00 -19.22 9.90
N ILE A 553 12.68 -18.13 9.23
CA ILE A 553 12.33 -16.87 9.88
C ILE A 553 10.92 -16.95 10.47
N ARG A 554 9.97 -17.57 9.74
CA ARG A 554 8.59 -17.74 10.19
C ARG A 554 8.51 -18.86 11.23
N VAL A 555 7.91 -18.55 12.36
CA VAL A 555 7.62 -19.48 13.46
C VAL A 555 6.11 -19.55 13.62
N GLN A 556 5.56 -20.75 13.42
CA GLN A 556 4.13 -21.00 13.58
C GLN A 556 3.92 -22.09 14.62
N GLY A 557 2.86 -21.98 15.39
CA GLY A 557 2.56 -22.97 16.44
C GLY A 557 1.34 -22.59 17.26
N ILE A 558 1.30 -23.17 18.46
CA ILE A 558 0.26 -22.92 19.45
C ILE A 558 0.95 -22.40 20.72
N VAL A 559 0.41 -21.33 21.28
CA VAL A 559 0.78 -20.79 22.59
C VAL A 559 -0.47 -20.74 23.48
N ASN A 560 -0.43 -21.42 24.64
CA ASN A 560 -1.57 -21.47 25.55
C ASN A 560 -2.90 -21.77 24.84
N ASP A 561 -2.91 -22.81 24.01
CA ASP A 561 -4.04 -23.32 23.21
C ASP A 561 -4.54 -22.35 22.10
N ARG A 562 -3.75 -21.30 21.77
CA ARG A 562 -4.07 -20.38 20.68
C ARG A 562 -3.02 -20.45 19.57
N PRO A 563 -3.42 -20.50 18.31
CA PRO A 563 -2.48 -20.43 17.20
C PRO A 563 -1.76 -19.08 17.19
N PHE A 564 -0.51 -19.08 16.74
CA PHE A 564 0.27 -17.88 16.50
C PHE A 564 1.17 -18.04 15.29
N THR A 565 1.45 -16.93 14.64
CA THR A 565 2.52 -16.77 13.65
C THR A 565 3.38 -15.57 14.05
N ALA A 566 4.69 -15.77 14.12
CA ALA A 566 5.66 -14.74 14.44
C ALA A 566 6.90 -14.89 13.56
N GLN A 567 7.81 -13.93 13.61
CA GLN A 567 9.09 -14.00 12.92
C GLN A 567 10.22 -13.96 13.94
N VAL A 568 11.17 -14.88 13.79
CA VAL A 568 12.39 -14.90 14.61
C VAL A 568 13.60 -15.09 13.69
N GLU A 569 14.48 -14.12 13.69
CA GLU A 569 15.68 -14.10 12.83
C GLU A 569 16.94 -14.03 13.69
N ARG A 570 17.92 -14.87 13.40
CA ARG A 570 19.22 -14.90 14.10
C ARG A 570 20.25 -14.07 13.37
N GLY A 571 21.12 -13.40 14.15
CA GLY A 571 22.18 -12.55 13.59
C GLY A 571 21.64 -11.32 12.88
N ALA A 572 20.45 -10.85 13.25
CA ALA A 572 19.84 -9.65 12.70
C ALA A 572 20.62 -8.42 13.15
N GLY A 573 20.76 -7.44 12.24
CA GLY A 573 21.51 -6.23 12.52
C GLY A 573 23.03 -6.45 12.60
N LYS A 574 23.70 -5.64 13.42
CA LYS A 574 25.16 -5.65 13.59
C LYS A 574 25.66 -6.67 14.62
N ASN A 575 24.75 -7.28 15.40
CA ASN A 575 25.11 -8.21 16.45
C ASN A 575 24.75 -9.65 16.06
N PRO A 576 25.74 -10.53 15.77
CA PRO A 576 25.49 -11.90 15.35
C PRO A 576 24.85 -12.81 16.43
N LEU A 577 24.87 -12.37 17.69
CA LEU A 577 24.24 -13.08 18.82
C LEU A 577 22.80 -12.65 19.04
N ALA A 578 22.36 -11.54 18.43
CA ALA A 578 21.01 -11.04 18.59
C ALA A 578 19.99 -11.88 17.80
N LEU A 579 18.82 -12.00 18.40
CA LEU A 579 17.58 -12.44 17.76
C LEU A 579 16.72 -11.22 17.52
N ARG A 580 16.14 -11.12 16.32
CA ARG A 580 15.05 -10.20 16.04
C ARG A 580 13.75 -10.98 16.12
N VAL A 581 12.85 -10.57 17.00
CA VAL A 581 11.54 -11.18 17.18
C VAL A 581 10.46 -10.17 16.80
N SER A 582 9.57 -10.55 15.89
CA SER A 582 8.48 -9.67 15.43
C SER A 582 7.13 -10.40 15.51
N HIS A 583 6.15 -9.72 16.09
CA HIS A 583 4.77 -10.18 16.19
C HIS A 583 3.84 -8.98 16.34
N ASP A 584 2.69 -9.00 15.67
CA ASP A 584 1.67 -7.94 15.70
C ASP A 584 2.22 -6.53 15.43
N GLY A 585 3.20 -6.42 14.51
CA GLY A 585 3.85 -5.17 14.15
C GLY A 585 4.97 -4.72 15.11
N THR A 586 5.00 -5.25 16.33
CA THR A 586 6.06 -4.95 17.31
C THR A 586 7.29 -5.80 17.02
N GLN A 587 8.46 -5.21 17.20
CA GLN A 587 9.74 -5.87 17.01
C GLN A 587 10.67 -5.59 18.20
N ILE A 588 11.32 -6.65 18.69
CA ILE A 588 12.42 -6.53 19.65
C ILE A 588 13.71 -7.12 19.07
N GLU A 589 14.85 -6.58 19.48
CA GLU A 589 16.16 -7.21 19.31
C GLU A 589 16.66 -7.65 20.67
N ALA A 590 16.99 -8.94 20.81
CA ALA A 590 17.36 -9.51 22.09
C ALA A 590 18.48 -10.53 21.96
N MET A 591 19.35 -10.60 22.96
CA MET A 591 20.29 -11.71 23.16
C MET A 591 19.76 -12.66 24.22
N VAL A 592 19.89 -13.96 23.98
CA VAL A 592 19.55 -14.97 24.98
C VAL A 592 20.84 -15.54 25.55
N LEU A 593 21.14 -15.19 26.80
CA LEU A 593 22.41 -15.47 27.46
C LEU A 593 22.21 -16.39 28.67
N SER A 594 23.30 -17.05 29.10
CA SER A 594 23.33 -17.66 30.43
C SER A 594 23.30 -16.56 31.50
N PRO A 595 22.87 -16.85 32.74
CA PRO A 595 22.90 -15.88 33.84
C PRO A 595 24.28 -15.25 34.05
N LEU A 596 25.36 -16.04 33.91
CA LEU A 596 26.72 -15.52 33.95
C LEU A 596 27.04 -14.59 32.78
N GLY A 597 26.65 -14.99 31.54
CA GLY A 597 26.87 -14.17 30.33
C GLY A 597 26.15 -12.83 30.39
N ALA A 598 24.93 -12.80 30.91
CA ALA A 598 24.18 -11.56 31.08
C ALA A 598 24.86 -10.60 32.09
N ARG A 599 25.32 -11.14 33.23
CA ARG A 599 26.08 -10.36 34.21
C ARG A 599 27.40 -9.84 33.65
N LEU A 600 28.11 -10.62 32.81
CA LEU A 600 29.35 -10.16 32.18
C LEU A 600 29.06 -9.08 31.11
N LEU A 601 27.93 -9.13 30.44
CA LEU A 601 27.53 -8.11 29.49
C LEU A 601 27.35 -6.72 30.14
N GLU A 602 26.84 -6.68 31.37
CA GLU A 602 26.69 -5.43 32.14
C GLU A 602 28.05 -4.71 32.41
N LEU A 603 29.15 -5.47 32.40
CA LEU A 603 30.49 -4.93 32.56
C LEU A 603 31.10 -4.40 31.25
N MET A 604 30.44 -4.65 30.10
CA MET A 604 30.93 -4.18 28.80
C MET A 604 30.65 -2.70 28.62
N PRO A 605 31.66 -1.88 28.27
CA PRO A 605 31.45 -0.48 28.03
C PRO A 605 30.61 -0.25 26.74
N TYR A 606 29.71 0.70 26.80
CA TYR A 606 29.00 1.16 25.62
C TYR A 606 29.94 1.90 24.67
N LYS A 607 29.96 1.48 23.40
CA LYS A 607 30.70 2.16 22.34
C LYS A 607 29.72 2.98 21.51
N ALA A 608 29.75 4.29 21.64
CA ALA A 608 28.92 5.19 20.85
C ALA A 608 29.23 5.04 19.34
N PRO A 609 28.20 5.06 18.47
CA PRO A 609 28.42 5.11 17.02
C PRO A 609 29.14 6.41 16.62
N PRO A 610 29.79 6.46 15.45
CA PRO A 610 30.37 7.69 14.93
C PRO A 610 29.34 8.81 14.82
N ASP A 611 29.74 10.03 15.16
CA ASP A 611 28.92 11.23 14.97
C ASP A 611 28.91 11.59 13.47
N LEU A 612 27.76 11.46 12.82
CA LEU A 612 27.53 11.80 11.42
C LEU A 612 26.76 13.11 11.24
N SER A 613 26.52 13.86 12.31
CA SER A 613 25.75 15.12 12.29
C SER A 613 26.35 16.21 11.36
N LYS A 614 27.63 16.07 11.03
CA LYS A 614 28.34 16.95 10.08
C LYS A 614 27.98 16.72 8.63
N PHE A 615 27.25 15.67 8.31
CA PHE A 615 26.93 15.32 6.93
C PHE A 615 25.42 15.32 6.70
N LEU A 616 25.00 15.91 5.59
CA LEU A 616 23.72 15.60 5.02
C LEU A 616 23.92 14.43 4.06
N MET A 617 23.36 13.30 4.40
CA MET A 617 23.42 12.08 3.59
C MET A 617 22.07 11.79 2.95
N SER A 618 22.09 11.12 1.80
CA SER A 618 20.87 10.65 1.18
C SER A 618 20.23 9.54 2.03
N PRO A 619 18.99 9.73 2.50
CA PRO A 619 18.33 8.73 3.33
C PRO A 619 17.82 7.52 2.51
N MET A 620 17.85 7.61 1.17
CA MET A 620 17.31 6.61 0.24
C MET A 620 17.99 6.72 -1.12
N PRO A 621 17.95 5.70 -1.98
CA PRO A 621 18.35 5.85 -3.38
C PRO A 621 17.34 6.76 -4.10
N GLY A 622 17.82 7.66 -4.93
CA GLY A 622 16.94 8.57 -5.67
C GLY A 622 17.70 9.55 -6.55
N LEU A 623 16.96 10.29 -7.35
CA LEU A 623 17.50 11.36 -8.20
C LEU A 623 17.57 12.66 -7.40
N LEU A 624 18.74 13.28 -7.31
CA LEU A 624 18.91 14.60 -6.71
C LEU A 624 18.33 15.67 -7.64
N VAL A 625 17.11 16.13 -7.32
CA VAL A 625 16.37 17.08 -8.16
C VAL A 625 16.84 18.52 -7.92
N GLU A 626 17.18 18.84 -6.66
CA GLU A 626 17.57 20.20 -6.26
C GLU A 626 18.55 20.17 -5.09
N VAL A 627 19.52 21.07 -5.13
CA VAL A 627 20.32 21.48 -3.97
C VAL A 627 19.99 22.97 -3.75
N SER A 628 19.36 23.28 -2.61
CA SER A 628 18.78 24.60 -2.33
C SER A 628 19.75 25.56 -1.64
N VAL A 629 20.99 25.13 -1.37
CA VAL A 629 21.99 25.88 -0.60
C VAL A 629 23.32 25.97 -1.35
N GLN A 630 24.20 26.89 -0.91
CA GLN A 630 25.52 27.11 -1.47
C GLN A 630 26.61 26.98 -0.40
N PRO A 631 27.85 26.60 -0.76
CA PRO A 631 28.99 26.61 0.17
C PRO A 631 29.18 27.99 0.84
N GLY A 632 29.37 27.98 2.15
CA GLY A 632 29.48 29.18 3.00
C GLY A 632 28.12 29.73 3.48
N GLN A 633 26.99 29.23 3.03
CA GLN A 633 25.69 29.68 3.49
C GLN A 633 25.42 29.22 4.93
N GLN A 634 24.95 30.15 5.78
CA GLN A 634 24.37 29.80 7.07
C GLN A 634 22.96 29.27 6.91
N VAL A 635 22.64 28.16 7.56
CA VAL A 635 21.33 27.54 7.57
C VAL A 635 20.85 27.31 9.00
N ARG A 636 19.55 27.32 9.20
CA ARG A 636 18.91 27.04 10.50
C ARG A 636 18.27 25.65 10.47
N ALA A 637 18.09 25.06 11.65
CA ALA A 637 17.30 23.84 11.79
C ALA A 637 15.93 23.99 11.16
N GLY A 638 15.53 22.99 10.34
CA GLY A 638 14.29 23.02 9.57
C GLY A 638 14.37 23.75 8.21
N GLU A 639 15.51 24.33 7.84
CA GLU A 639 15.71 24.94 6.52
C GLU A 639 15.92 23.88 5.44
N LYS A 640 15.29 24.07 4.26
CA LYS A 640 15.39 23.16 3.11
C LYS A 640 16.82 23.17 2.55
N LEU A 641 17.41 21.99 2.42
CA LEU A 641 18.78 21.80 1.90
C LEU A 641 18.81 21.18 0.52
N ALA A 642 18.01 20.13 0.29
CA ALA A 642 18.00 19.39 -0.96
C ALA A 642 16.64 18.73 -1.20
N VAL A 643 16.39 18.32 -2.44
CA VAL A 643 15.20 17.52 -2.84
C VAL A 643 15.66 16.29 -3.59
N ILE A 644 15.20 15.12 -3.15
CA ILE A 644 15.43 13.84 -3.81
C ILE A 644 14.10 13.31 -4.31
N GLU A 645 14.05 12.91 -5.58
CA GLU A 645 12.91 12.18 -6.16
C GLU A 645 13.20 10.68 -6.15
N ALA A 646 12.27 9.91 -5.59
CA ALA A 646 12.24 8.45 -5.67
C ALA A 646 10.80 7.96 -5.72
N MET A 647 10.50 6.96 -6.51
CA MET A 647 9.17 6.34 -6.63
C MET A 647 8.04 7.39 -6.84
N LYS A 648 8.29 8.38 -7.72
CA LYS A 648 7.36 9.49 -8.04
C LYS A 648 7.06 10.42 -6.85
N MET A 649 7.81 10.34 -5.77
CA MET A 649 7.69 11.22 -4.61
C MET A 649 8.91 12.13 -4.49
N GLU A 650 8.66 13.42 -4.33
CA GLU A 650 9.69 14.38 -3.96
C GLU A 650 9.86 14.39 -2.43
N ASN A 651 11.08 14.17 -1.97
CA ASN A 651 11.44 14.16 -0.56
C ASN A 651 12.38 15.31 -0.28
N VAL A 652 11.90 16.27 0.53
CA VAL A 652 12.67 17.43 0.93
C VAL A 652 13.53 17.06 2.13
N LEU A 653 14.83 17.33 2.03
CA LEU A 653 15.79 17.18 3.11
C LEU A 653 16.00 18.52 3.79
N PHE A 654 15.87 18.53 5.11
CA PHE A 654 15.98 19.72 5.95
C PHE A 654 17.23 19.65 6.82
N ALA A 655 17.73 20.81 7.22
CA ALA A 655 18.79 20.93 8.21
C ALA A 655 18.31 20.39 9.59
N ALA A 656 19.04 19.45 10.15
CA ALA A 656 18.73 18.90 11.47
C ALA A 656 19.11 19.88 12.60
N GLN A 657 20.06 20.77 12.35
CA GLN A 657 20.60 21.75 13.29
C GLN A 657 21.09 23.00 12.56
N ASP A 658 21.33 24.06 13.28
CA ASP A 658 21.95 25.25 12.74
C ASP A 658 23.41 24.94 12.33
N GLY A 659 23.87 25.49 11.21
CA GLY A 659 25.20 25.22 10.70
C GLY A 659 25.61 26.11 9.53
N VAL A 660 26.84 25.92 9.07
CA VAL A 660 27.36 26.57 7.86
C VAL A 660 27.68 25.49 6.86
N VAL A 661 27.12 25.61 5.66
CA VAL A 661 27.37 24.67 4.55
C VAL A 661 28.86 24.75 4.16
N GLY A 662 29.57 23.65 4.28
CA GLY A 662 30.96 23.52 3.86
C GLY A 662 31.05 23.14 2.38
N LYS A 663 31.15 21.86 2.10
CA LYS A 663 31.29 21.31 0.75
C LYS A 663 30.00 20.65 0.27
N ILE A 664 29.63 20.91 -0.97
CA ILE A 664 28.59 20.16 -1.67
C ILE A 664 29.27 19.06 -2.48
N SER A 665 28.91 17.79 -2.22
CA SER A 665 29.57 16.60 -2.78
C SER A 665 28.77 15.90 -3.88
N ALA A 666 27.48 16.25 -4.04
CA ALA A 666 26.61 15.70 -5.07
C ALA A 666 26.00 16.79 -5.94
N ASN A 667 25.71 16.47 -7.20
CA ASN A 667 25.21 17.41 -8.19
C ASN A 667 23.73 17.17 -8.55
N LYS A 668 23.00 18.22 -8.89
CA LYS A 668 21.66 18.11 -9.47
C LYS A 668 21.67 17.18 -10.68
N GLY A 669 20.71 16.24 -10.72
CA GLY A 669 20.60 15.21 -11.75
C GLY A 669 21.40 13.93 -11.47
N GLU A 670 22.14 13.88 -10.36
CA GLU A 670 22.89 12.69 -9.95
C GLU A 670 21.97 11.67 -9.27
N SER A 671 22.16 10.39 -9.59
CA SER A 671 21.49 9.28 -8.90
C SER A 671 22.29 8.94 -7.64
N LEU A 672 21.65 9.11 -6.48
CA LEU A 672 22.27 8.92 -5.17
C LEU A 672 22.00 7.50 -4.64
N ALA A 673 23.00 6.92 -3.97
CA ALA A 673 22.83 5.73 -3.13
C ALA A 673 22.42 6.11 -1.71
N VAL A 674 21.94 5.12 -0.95
CA VAL A 674 21.70 5.31 0.51
C VAL A 674 23.03 5.68 1.19
N ASP A 675 22.96 6.59 2.17
CA ASP A 675 24.08 7.10 2.93
C ASP A 675 25.17 7.83 2.10
N GLN A 676 24.91 8.11 0.83
CA GLN A 676 25.79 8.95 0.02
C GLN A 676 25.76 10.39 0.53
N ILE A 677 26.94 10.96 0.76
CA ILE A 677 27.06 12.34 1.25
C ILE A 677 26.64 13.32 0.16
N ILE A 678 25.68 14.18 0.48
CA ILE A 678 25.20 15.27 -0.39
C ILE A 678 25.97 16.54 -0.10
N LEU A 679 26.11 16.89 1.17
CA LEU A 679 26.92 18.04 1.63
C LEU A 679 27.49 17.81 3.03
N GLU A 680 28.49 18.60 3.36
CA GLU A 680 29.16 18.65 4.67
C GLU A 680 28.90 20.00 5.31
N PHE A 681 28.78 20.03 6.63
CA PHE A 681 28.76 21.24 7.46
C PHE A 681 30.12 21.49 8.05
N ASN A 682 30.54 22.79 8.14
CA ASN A 682 31.81 23.21 8.75
C ASN A 682 31.76 23.10 10.28
#